data_7e2ad7db19575d24153686f23dd3113f
#
_entry.id   7e2ad7db19575d24153686f23dd3113f
#
_cell.length_a   1.000
_cell.length_b   1.000
_cell.length_c   1.000
_cell.angle_alpha   90.00
_cell.angle_beta   90.00
_cell.angle_gamma   90.00
#
_symmetry.space_group_name_H-M   'P 1'
#
loop_
_entity.id
_entity.type
_entity.pdbx_description
1 polymer ?
#
loop_
_entity_poly.entity_id
_entity_poly.type
_entity_poly.pdbx_seq_one_letter_code
_entity_poly.pdbx_strand_id
1 'polypeptide(L)'
;MRNFTLLMLLLFISTSSFSQDQEINPEAIDKYKEECRQLVEFLEGTINFLGDPTATVQEKEIVINQSYAKIFRDAEVQVEDDLDENRETLLNKDVQAYLKDVDFFFKTVKFRFDIQQIDQFANADGALFFKVKLVRQLDGITVQNDTVSNSRERYVEINFDPFKKDLKIVSFYTTKLNEKEELRNWWNNMAFEWRTFFGENVLVYDTLPFTDILHLSADAFVALKPYTVIRNDSFMVVDQDTMHLALREKLFGHKPDTIVFLNDTTLQWLPDTIQADLSPVYAQLKSFTKKKEVNIAYKTHFTHLEPIAQLPDLQLINFSNTDIDDISPIRNLNKLEAIYFSNTQVSDLSPLQYSVNIKELYAFNTPLQNLETMRFLRQLEKLYCFNTQIEELSPLEGLKNLTILRVSGTNIQELEPLRNLVNLQRLDVSNTTVTSIGPLMKMKNLQLLNLDHTQIRDISTVNQMEALSVLQISYTAVNSLNPLSALPMLSKIYCDHSEITGEQALKFMQERPEVLVIYETEALKEWWDSLPIYWRAILAKQSGISNNPGTEELHQIINLKALNLSDNTYLQQLEPISRLSLLEQLWLPRTEITDLSPLSNLVFLKMLDVSDTRISNLNPLGNLSNLETINIFNSRVESLEPLFGLNQLELVDADNSRVAAQQAQKLKALQPNVLIIYQTKELQMWWGNLSEAWRAVFAKKVSVNVNPNALQLQQIADLKEIEIEGSEFVSLLPLAKLPLLEKLKVNASAVADLSPLSDKKWLKQLEITGSPVVNLKPLSSLKQLEVLNIESTPISDLSPLEGLTNLKVLNAGGTQIKSLKPLDNLYQLEEVSIFNTRVRKLSPIDQLPAMKHLKCYNTRIRAKDIEALKRQKPNVNVLFY
;
A
#
# COMPACT_ATOMS: atom_id res chain seq x y z
N MET A 1 -49.26 13.37 -31.99
CA MET A 1 -50.32 13.80 -32.87
C MET A 1 -50.04 15.19 -33.38
N ARG A 2 -50.10 15.34 -34.69
CA ARG A 2 -49.86 16.57 -35.48
C ARG A 2 -48.39 17.04 -35.53
N ASN A 3 -47.68 16.63 -36.50
CA ASN A 3 -47.07 17.22 -37.66
C ASN A 3 -46.09 16.24 -38.31
N PHE A 4 -46.67 15.26 -38.97
CA PHE A 4 -46.01 14.34 -39.89
C PHE A 4 -46.80 14.31 -41.18
N THR A 5 -46.74 15.38 -41.94
CA THR A 5 -47.29 15.45 -43.31
C THR A 5 -46.94 16.81 -43.89
N LEU A 6 -45.66 16.93 -44.32
CA LEU A 6 -45.27 17.94 -45.35
C LEU A 6 -43.78 17.77 -45.73
N LEU A 7 -43.39 16.61 -46.25
CA LEU A 7 -42.11 16.47 -46.97
C LEU A 7 -42.10 15.19 -47.82
N MET A 8 -43.16 15.03 -48.59
CA MET A 8 -43.26 13.99 -49.65
C MET A 8 -43.89 14.61 -50.90
N LEU A 9 -43.31 15.70 -51.39
CA LEU A 9 -43.71 16.25 -52.69
C LEU A 9 -42.60 17.17 -53.21
N LEU A 10 -41.41 16.60 -53.55
CA LEU A 10 -40.41 17.24 -54.39
C LEU A 10 -39.31 16.22 -54.73
N LEU A 11 -39.73 15.07 -55.28
CA LEU A 11 -38.86 14.04 -55.82
C LEU A 11 -39.40 13.57 -57.18
N PHE A 12 -39.49 14.50 -58.10
CA PHE A 12 -39.65 14.25 -59.52
C PHE A 12 -39.30 15.52 -60.28
N ILE A 13 -37.99 15.79 -60.42
CA ILE A 13 -37.52 16.60 -61.60
C ILE A 13 -36.06 16.17 -61.84
N SER A 14 -35.91 15.54 -63.01
CA SER A 14 -34.73 15.46 -63.85
C SER A 14 -33.49 14.69 -63.31
N THR A 15 -33.46 13.40 -63.59
CA THR A 15 -32.27 12.75 -64.10
C THR A 15 -31.88 13.42 -65.43
N SER A 16 -31.16 14.52 -65.35
CA SER A 16 -30.32 14.94 -66.49
C SER A 16 -28.90 14.55 -66.11
N SER A 17 -28.44 13.50 -66.73
CA SER A 17 -27.01 13.19 -66.88
C SER A 17 -26.24 14.43 -67.31
N PHE A 18 -25.57 15.02 -66.28
CA PHE A 18 -24.44 15.88 -66.59
C PHE A 18 -23.20 15.07 -66.56
N SER A 19 -22.92 14.41 -67.66
CA SER A 19 -21.58 14.16 -68.16
C SER A 19 -21.06 15.56 -68.56
N GLN A 20 -20.46 16.25 -67.62
CA GLN A 20 -19.54 17.34 -67.95
C GLN A 20 -18.15 16.70 -68.05
N ASP A 21 -17.85 16.29 -69.31
CA ASP A 21 -16.49 16.34 -69.82
C ASP A 21 -16.03 17.82 -69.68
N GLN A 22 -15.45 18.18 -68.52
CA GLN A 22 -14.62 19.36 -68.44
C GLN A 22 -13.32 18.98 -69.17
N GLU A 23 -13.24 19.24 -70.47
CA GLU A 23 -11.99 19.41 -71.18
C GLU A 23 -11.21 20.48 -70.41
N ILE A 24 -10.22 20.01 -69.58
CA ILE A 24 -9.31 20.93 -68.90
C ILE A 24 -8.56 21.70 -69.93
N ASN A 25 -8.69 23.03 -69.89
CA ASN A 25 -8.03 23.92 -70.85
C ASN A 25 -6.50 23.62 -70.86
N PRO A 26 -5.88 23.49 -72.06
CA PRO A 26 -4.44 23.24 -72.19
C PRO A 26 -3.55 24.16 -71.35
N GLU A 27 -3.89 25.45 -71.21
CA GLU A 27 -3.18 26.41 -70.35
C GLU A 27 -3.24 26.02 -68.84
N ALA A 28 -4.32 25.39 -68.37
CA ALA A 28 -4.45 24.91 -67.01
C ALA A 28 -3.56 23.63 -66.76
N ILE A 29 -3.39 22.79 -67.78
CA ILE A 29 -2.52 21.63 -67.74
C ILE A 29 -1.04 22.03 -67.62
N ASP A 30 -0.59 22.99 -68.39
CA ASP A 30 0.79 23.47 -68.29
C ASP A 30 1.07 24.10 -66.88
N LYS A 31 0.08 24.82 -66.40
CA LYS A 31 0.16 25.30 -64.99
C LYS A 31 0.32 24.21 -63.97
N TYR A 32 -0.49 23.13 -64.02
CA TYR A 32 -0.38 22.02 -63.11
C TYR A 32 0.93 21.24 -63.27
N LYS A 33 1.49 21.14 -64.47
CA LYS A 33 2.81 20.54 -64.68
C LYS A 33 3.91 21.37 -64.00
N GLU A 34 3.78 22.68 -64.00
CA GLU A 34 4.72 23.56 -63.30
C GLU A 34 4.55 23.43 -61.76
N GLU A 35 3.32 23.33 -61.26
CA GLU A 35 3.06 23.05 -59.86
C GLU A 35 3.58 21.66 -59.41
N CYS A 36 3.50 20.63 -60.29
CA CYS A 36 4.12 19.32 -60.07
C CYS A 36 5.66 19.42 -59.95
N ARG A 37 6.29 20.25 -60.81
CA ARG A 37 7.75 20.54 -60.76
C ARG A 37 8.12 21.13 -59.42
N GLN A 38 7.41 22.16 -58.98
CA GLN A 38 7.62 22.81 -57.68
C GLN A 38 7.42 21.86 -56.49
N LEU A 39 6.45 20.97 -56.58
CA LEU A 39 6.20 19.97 -55.52
C LEU A 39 7.36 18.97 -55.40
N VAL A 40 7.95 18.52 -56.53
CA VAL A 40 9.11 17.64 -56.56
C VAL A 40 10.37 18.37 -56.05
N GLU A 41 10.57 19.65 -56.42
CA GLU A 41 11.65 20.48 -55.90
C GLU A 41 11.49 20.69 -54.36
N PHE A 42 10.25 20.86 -53.91
CA PHE A 42 9.98 20.97 -52.46
C PHE A 42 10.25 19.66 -51.73
N LEU A 43 9.97 18.53 -52.37
CA LEU A 43 10.35 17.19 -51.84
C LEU A 43 11.88 17.07 -51.74
N GLU A 44 12.63 17.46 -52.76
CA GLU A 44 14.10 17.47 -52.77
C GLU A 44 14.63 18.31 -51.61
N GLY A 45 14.13 19.53 -51.45
CA GLY A 45 14.52 20.43 -50.38
C GLY A 45 14.21 19.83 -48.98
N THR A 46 13.07 19.13 -48.85
CA THR A 46 12.64 18.49 -47.61
C THR A 46 13.56 17.32 -47.24
N ILE A 47 13.89 16.46 -48.21
CA ILE A 47 14.80 15.31 -47.97
C ILE A 47 16.22 15.82 -47.64
N ASN A 48 16.69 16.86 -48.36
CA ASN A 48 18.01 17.46 -48.09
C ASN A 48 18.08 18.11 -46.70
N PHE A 49 17.00 18.70 -46.22
CA PHE A 49 16.92 19.22 -44.84
C PHE A 49 17.05 18.10 -43.81
N LEU A 50 16.45 16.93 -44.04
CA LEU A 50 16.58 15.77 -43.14
C LEU A 50 18.03 15.23 -43.13
N GLY A 51 18.72 15.28 -44.26
CA GLY A 51 20.14 14.89 -44.39
C GLY A 51 21.15 15.93 -43.86
N ASP A 52 20.70 17.11 -43.43
CA ASP A 52 21.55 18.18 -42.91
C ASP A 52 21.93 17.89 -41.41
N PRO A 53 23.25 17.75 -41.12
CA PRO A 53 23.69 17.51 -39.73
C PRO A 53 23.53 18.76 -38.84
N THR A 54 23.26 19.94 -39.35
CA THR A 54 23.05 21.18 -38.59
C THR A 54 21.60 21.34 -38.12
N ALA A 55 20.66 20.64 -38.77
CA ALA A 55 19.26 20.65 -38.37
C ALA A 55 19.06 19.82 -37.09
N THR A 56 18.33 20.41 -36.15
CA THR A 56 18.07 19.74 -34.88
C THR A 56 17.07 18.57 -35.02
N VAL A 57 17.17 17.57 -34.18
CA VAL A 57 16.26 16.41 -34.18
C VAL A 57 14.80 16.85 -34.06
N GLN A 58 14.53 17.89 -33.26
CA GLN A 58 13.17 18.43 -33.09
C GLN A 58 12.60 19.04 -34.36
N GLU A 59 13.44 19.76 -35.16
CA GLU A 59 13.04 20.30 -36.46
C GLU A 59 12.79 19.20 -37.47
N LYS A 60 13.65 18.17 -37.50
CA LYS A 60 13.48 16.97 -38.33
C LYS A 60 12.21 16.18 -37.94
N GLU A 61 11.92 16.04 -36.67
CA GLU A 61 10.69 15.40 -36.15
C GLU A 61 9.41 16.09 -36.68
N ILE A 62 9.38 17.42 -36.70
CA ILE A 62 8.27 18.20 -37.25
C ILE A 62 8.08 17.93 -38.76
N VAL A 63 9.17 17.80 -39.50
CA VAL A 63 9.13 17.48 -40.93
C VAL A 63 8.57 16.07 -41.15
N ILE A 64 9.08 15.10 -40.44
CA ILE A 64 8.70 13.69 -40.55
C ILE A 64 7.25 13.44 -40.12
N ASN A 65 6.80 14.04 -39.02
CA ASN A 65 5.51 13.71 -38.43
C ASN A 65 4.37 14.67 -38.81
N GLN A 66 4.68 15.87 -39.31
CA GLN A 66 3.66 16.90 -39.62
C GLN A 66 3.79 17.47 -41.02
N SER A 67 5.00 17.91 -41.43
CA SER A 67 5.17 18.67 -42.68
C SER A 67 5.07 17.81 -43.95
N TYR A 68 5.27 16.48 -43.83
CA TYR A 68 5.10 15.55 -44.94
C TYR A 68 3.71 15.67 -45.61
N ALA A 69 2.66 15.97 -44.83
CA ALA A 69 1.28 16.15 -45.33
C ALA A 69 1.12 17.33 -46.30
N LYS A 70 2.12 18.22 -46.38
CA LYS A 70 2.16 19.26 -47.41
C LYS A 70 2.55 18.72 -48.80
N ILE A 71 3.28 17.62 -48.83
CA ILE A 71 3.85 17.02 -50.03
C ILE A 71 3.08 15.78 -50.43
N PHE A 72 2.84 14.87 -49.46
CA PHE A 72 2.22 13.58 -49.67
C PHE A 72 0.73 13.61 -49.31
N ARG A 73 -0.06 12.72 -49.96
CA ARG A 73 -1.50 12.63 -49.73
C ARG A 73 -1.83 12.26 -48.28
N ASP A 74 -1.15 11.26 -47.76
CA ASP A 74 -1.32 10.68 -46.40
C ASP A 74 -0.03 9.98 -45.96
N ALA A 75 -0.02 9.45 -44.74
CA ALA A 75 1.13 8.75 -44.19
C ALA A 75 1.37 7.36 -44.78
N GLU A 76 0.37 6.79 -45.46
CA GLU A 76 0.41 5.43 -46.06
C GLU A 76 0.97 5.45 -47.47
N VAL A 77 1.34 6.63 -48.02
CA VAL A 77 1.98 6.75 -49.33
C VAL A 77 3.26 5.94 -49.33
N GLN A 78 3.36 5.04 -50.33
CA GLN A 78 4.51 4.15 -50.49
C GLN A 78 5.65 4.80 -51.24
N VAL A 79 6.84 4.74 -50.67
CA VAL A 79 8.10 5.20 -51.25
C VAL A 79 9.05 4.02 -51.34
N GLU A 80 9.58 3.73 -52.52
CA GLU A 80 10.60 2.69 -52.69
C GLU A 80 11.89 3.09 -51.95
N ASP A 81 12.35 2.22 -51.08
CA ASP A 81 13.59 2.38 -50.29
C ASP A 81 14.81 2.12 -51.19
N ASP A 82 15.46 3.16 -51.56
CA ASP A 82 16.66 3.17 -52.36
C ASP A 82 17.87 3.77 -51.65
N LEU A 83 17.78 3.89 -50.33
CA LEU A 83 18.83 4.50 -49.50
C LEU A 83 19.98 3.52 -49.26
N ASP A 84 19.70 2.21 -49.28
CA ASP A 84 20.70 1.14 -49.08
C ASP A 84 21.07 0.52 -50.46
N GLU A 85 22.32 0.71 -50.88
CA GLU A 85 22.82 0.18 -52.16
C GLU A 85 23.04 -1.32 -52.18
N ASN A 86 23.26 -1.94 -51.03
CA ASN A 86 23.56 -3.36 -50.89
C ASN A 86 22.33 -4.23 -50.87
N ARG A 87 21.17 -3.63 -50.90
CA ARG A 87 19.91 -4.40 -50.84
C ARG A 87 19.59 -5.01 -52.23
N GLU A 88 19.50 -6.33 -52.27
CA GLU A 88 19.21 -7.10 -53.51
C GLU A 88 17.71 -7.04 -53.89
N THR A 89 16.82 -6.78 -52.95
CA THR A 89 15.36 -6.74 -53.17
C THR A 89 14.77 -5.37 -52.99
N LEU A 90 13.92 -4.92 -53.93
CA LEU A 90 13.17 -3.68 -53.79
C LEU A 90 12.17 -3.76 -52.62
N LEU A 91 12.13 -2.74 -51.80
CA LEU A 91 11.24 -2.63 -50.66
C LEU A 91 10.51 -1.30 -50.69
N ASN A 92 9.20 -1.30 -50.53
CA ASN A 92 8.44 -0.07 -50.33
C ASN A 92 8.24 0.17 -48.83
N LYS A 93 8.24 1.44 -48.48
CA LYS A 93 8.02 1.92 -47.11
C LYS A 93 7.01 3.05 -47.11
N ASP A 94 6.31 3.18 -45.99
CA ASP A 94 5.51 4.37 -45.76
C ASP A 94 6.40 5.64 -45.80
N VAL A 95 5.86 6.73 -46.31
CA VAL A 95 6.64 7.98 -46.50
C VAL A 95 7.34 8.43 -45.21
N GLN A 96 6.70 8.32 -44.05
CA GLN A 96 7.33 8.70 -42.78
C GLN A 96 8.53 7.80 -42.45
N ALA A 97 8.43 6.51 -42.75
CA ALA A 97 9.54 5.57 -42.60
C ALA A 97 10.72 5.91 -43.51
N TYR A 98 10.46 6.22 -44.78
CA TYR A 98 11.48 6.66 -45.72
C TYR A 98 12.19 7.95 -45.28
N LEU A 99 11.41 8.97 -44.86
CA LEU A 99 11.95 10.23 -44.37
C LEU A 99 12.81 10.07 -43.09
N LYS A 100 12.43 9.18 -42.20
CA LYS A 100 13.26 8.80 -41.01
C LYS A 100 14.56 8.14 -41.42
N ASP A 101 14.50 7.25 -42.39
CA ASP A 101 15.68 6.52 -42.86
C ASP A 101 16.72 7.45 -43.50
N VAL A 102 16.32 8.54 -44.10
CA VAL A 102 17.26 9.57 -44.60
C VAL A 102 18.13 10.14 -43.47
N ASP A 103 17.53 10.46 -42.32
CA ASP A 103 18.28 10.98 -41.17
C ASP A 103 19.07 9.85 -40.45
N PHE A 104 18.54 8.65 -40.47
CA PHE A 104 19.13 7.51 -39.74
C PHE A 104 20.38 6.93 -40.45
N PHE A 105 20.32 6.78 -41.76
CA PHE A 105 21.43 6.13 -42.49
C PHE A 105 22.61 7.04 -42.77
N PHE A 106 22.41 8.35 -42.81
CA PHE A 106 23.44 9.28 -43.27
C PHE A 106 23.88 10.27 -42.20
N LYS A 107 25.17 10.46 -42.04
CA LYS A 107 25.74 11.64 -41.33
C LYS A 107 25.49 12.92 -42.09
N THR A 108 25.67 12.84 -43.40
CA THR A 108 25.39 13.91 -44.36
C THR A 108 24.94 13.29 -45.67
N VAL A 109 23.89 13.83 -46.27
CA VAL A 109 23.44 13.40 -47.59
C VAL A 109 22.88 14.55 -48.38
N LYS A 110 23.07 14.51 -49.69
CA LYS A 110 22.52 15.47 -50.62
C LYS A 110 21.85 14.74 -51.77
N PHE A 111 20.59 15.01 -51.94
CA PHE A 111 19.77 14.55 -53.05
C PHE A 111 19.68 15.64 -54.10
N ARG A 112 19.63 15.24 -55.37
CA ARG A 112 19.32 16.09 -56.51
C ARG A 112 18.36 15.35 -57.41
N PHE A 113 17.26 16.01 -57.80
CA PHE A 113 16.21 15.46 -58.66
C PHE A 113 16.24 16.18 -60.01
N ASP A 114 16.71 15.48 -61.02
CA ASP A 114 16.72 16.00 -62.41
C ASP A 114 15.46 15.55 -63.15
N ILE A 115 14.46 16.46 -63.28
CA ILE A 115 13.14 16.14 -63.87
C ILE A 115 13.28 16.09 -65.36
N GLN A 116 13.07 14.91 -65.95
CA GLN A 116 13.18 14.65 -67.37
C GLN A 116 11.86 14.85 -68.12
N GLN A 117 10.74 14.39 -67.52
CA GLN A 117 9.45 14.42 -68.22
C GLN A 117 8.30 14.48 -67.19
N ILE A 118 7.21 15.18 -67.57
CA ILE A 118 5.98 15.21 -66.78
C ILE A 118 4.81 14.89 -67.71
N ASP A 119 4.26 13.70 -67.56
CA ASP A 119 3.13 13.22 -68.34
C ASP A 119 1.83 13.29 -67.57
N GLN A 120 0.75 13.56 -68.24
CA GLN A 120 -0.61 13.58 -67.71
C GLN A 120 -1.33 12.27 -68.03
N PHE A 121 -2.05 11.76 -67.05
CA PHE A 121 -2.89 10.58 -67.19
C PHE A 121 -4.25 10.80 -66.50
N ALA A 122 -5.23 9.99 -66.87
CA ALA A 122 -6.48 9.87 -66.13
C ALA A 122 -6.64 8.40 -65.66
N ASN A 123 -7.10 8.22 -64.43
CA ASN A 123 -7.41 6.90 -63.90
C ASN A 123 -8.74 6.34 -64.49
N ALA A 124 -9.15 5.13 -64.10
CA ALA A 124 -10.38 4.52 -64.55
C ALA A 124 -11.65 5.30 -64.18
N ASP A 125 -11.60 6.14 -63.13
CA ASP A 125 -12.71 6.95 -62.67
C ASP A 125 -12.65 8.39 -63.25
N GLY A 126 -11.73 8.65 -64.23
CA GLY A 126 -11.56 9.94 -64.89
C GLY A 126 -10.79 11.00 -64.07
N ALA A 127 -10.26 10.65 -62.91
CA ALA A 127 -9.50 11.60 -62.10
C ALA A 127 -8.10 11.79 -62.70
N LEU A 128 -7.68 13.07 -62.75
CA LEU A 128 -6.40 13.47 -63.33
C LEU A 128 -5.25 13.15 -62.38
N PHE A 129 -4.16 12.58 -62.89
CA PHE A 129 -2.89 12.44 -62.21
C PHE A 129 -1.72 12.71 -63.13
N PHE A 130 -0.58 13.09 -62.52
CA PHE A 130 0.65 13.34 -63.26
C PHE A 130 1.70 12.30 -62.86
N LYS A 131 2.48 11.85 -63.85
CA LYS A 131 3.63 10.96 -63.64
C LYS A 131 4.88 11.76 -64.03
N VAL A 132 5.71 12.04 -63.02
CA VAL A 132 6.98 12.72 -63.18
C VAL A 132 8.08 11.68 -63.30
N LYS A 133 8.80 11.70 -64.41
CA LYS A 133 10.02 10.92 -64.59
C LYS A 133 11.21 11.81 -64.24
N LEU A 134 12.06 11.32 -63.34
CA LEU A 134 13.26 12.08 -62.89
C LEU A 134 14.44 11.12 -62.70
N VAL A 135 15.64 11.71 -62.71
CA VAL A 135 16.84 11.02 -62.26
C VAL A 135 17.21 11.55 -60.89
N ARG A 136 17.15 10.67 -59.90
CA ARG A 136 17.57 10.96 -58.54
C ARG A 136 19.08 10.68 -58.41
N GLN A 137 19.87 11.71 -58.05
CA GLN A 137 21.26 11.58 -57.63
C GLN A 137 21.32 11.68 -56.12
N LEU A 138 22.13 10.81 -55.47
CA LEU A 138 22.39 10.79 -54.06
C LEU A 138 23.88 10.76 -53.81
N ASP A 139 24.38 11.75 -53.06
CA ASP A 139 25.76 11.81 -52.60
C ASP A 139 25.77 11.96 -51.06
N GLY A 140 26.39 11.03 -50.32
CA GLY A 140 26.34 11.08 -48.87
C GLY A 140 27.45 10.31 -48.18
N ILE A 141 27.51 10.47 -46.86
CA ILE A 141 28.36 9.70 -45.93
C ILE A 141 27.44 9.02 -44.96
N THR A 142 27.51 7.70 -44.91
CA THR A 142 26.71 6.91 -43.97
C THR A 142 27.17 7.09 -42.52
N VAL A 143 26.36 6.69 -41.56
CA VAL A 143 26.73 6.67 -40.13
C VAL A 143 27.93 5.76 -39.85
N GLN A 144 28.21 4.79 -40.73
CA GLN A 144 29.38 3.91 -40.67
C GLN A 144 30.64 4.52 -41.32
N ASN A 145 30.58 5.76 -41.85
CA ASN A 145 31.59 6.50 -42.59
C ASN A 145 31.85 6.00 -44.02
N ASP A 146 30.97 5.24 -44.62
CA ASP A 146 31.06 4.85 -46.02
C ASP A 146 30.56 5.96 -46.90
N THR A 147 31.23 6.20 -48.02
CA THR A 147 30.80 7.17 -49.03
C THR A 147 29.86 6.49 -50.01
N VAL A 148 28.67 7.01 -50.15
CA VAL A 148 27.64 6.56 -51.10
C VAL A 148 27.47 7.63 -52.15
N SER A 149 27.51 7.21 -53.46
CA SER A 149 27.21 8.09 -54.59
C SER A 149 26.52 7.26 -55.68
N ASN A 150 25.25 7.53 -55.91
CA ASN A 150 24.49 6.80 -56.90
C ASN A 150 23.49 7.67 -57.69
N SER A 151 23.05 7.16 -58.83
CA SER A 151 22.08 7.81 -59.70
C SER A 151 21.08 6.78 -60.21
N ARG A 152 19.78 7.01 -59.99
CA ARG A 152 18.69 6.11 -60.36
C ARG A 152 17.55 6.86 -61.04
N GLU A 153 16.96 6.22 -62.05
CA GLU A 153 15.71 6.70 -62.67
C GLU A 153 14.55 6.41 -61.70
N ARG A 154 13.68 7.42 -61.50
CA ARG A 154 12.55 7.32 -60.55
C ARG A 154 11.28 7.88 -61.18
N TYR A 155 10.14 7.42 -60.72
CA TYR A 155 8.82 7.92 -61.04
C TYR A 155 8.10 8.44 -59.79
N VAL A 156 7.53 9.66 -59.89
CA VAL A 156 6.67 10.23 -58.87
C VAL A 156 5.27 10.33 -59.43
N GLU A 157 4.29 9.66 -58.82
CA GLU A 157 2.88 9.84 -59.18
C GLU A 157 2.27 10.92 -58.28
N ILE A 158 1.62 11.92 -58.88
CA ILE A 158 1.02 13.06 -58.24
C ILE A 158 -0.45 13.12 -58.62
N ASN A 159 -1.33 12.98 -57.63
CA ASN A 159 -2.78 13.09 -57.84
C ASN A 159 -3.22 14.53 -57.71
N PHE A 160 -4.22 14.89 -58.53
CA PHE A 160 -4.89 16.18 -58.47
C PHE A 160 -6.25 16.01 -57.72
N ASP A 161 -6.45 16.80 -56.64
CA ASP A 161 -7.74 16.89 -55.96
C ASP A 161 -8.53 18.06 -56.57
N PRO A 162 -9.58 17.81 -57.39
CA PRO A 162 -10.31 18.85 -58.05
C PRO A 162 -11.11 19.76 -57.11
N PHE A 163 -11.46 19.28 -55.90
CA PHE A 163 -12.22 20.05 -54.92
C PHE A 163 -11.32 21.05 -54.17
N LYS A 164 -10.15 20.58 -53.75
CA LYS A 164 -9.18 21.39 -53.02
C LYS A 164 -8.26 22.17 -53.96
N LYS A 165 -8.24 21.80 -55.24
CA LYS A 165 -7.25 22.30 -56.25
C LYS A 165 -5.83 22.12 -55.77
N ASP A 166 -5.52 20.96 -55.19
CA ASP A 166 -4.25 20.63 -54.50
C ASP A 166 -3.61 19.42 -55.18
N LEU A 167 -2.29 19.43 -55.26
CA LEU A 167 -1.48 18.35 -55.81
C LEU A 167 -0.74 17.64 -54.69
N LYS A 168 -0.84 16.31 -54.66
CA LYS A 168 -0.18 15.48 -53.66
C LYS A 168 0.49 14.28 -54.28
N ILE A 169 1.71 13.97 -53.82
CA ILE A 169 2.43 12.75 -54.17
C ILE A 169 1.69 11.55 -53.54
N VAL A 170 1.46 10.54 -54.35
CA VAL A 170 0.78 9.29 -53.95
C VAL A 170 1.69 8.09 -54.10
N SER A 171 2.83 8.22 -54.80
CA SER A 171 3.80 7.13 -54.97
C SER A 171 5.14 7.66 -55.47
N PHE A 172 6.25 7.05 -55.03
CA PHE A 172 7.61 7.35 -55.50
C PHE A 172 8.38 6.04 -55.65
N TYR A 173 8.67 5.61 -56.88
CA TYR A 173 9.17 4.28 -57.16
C TYR A 173 10.04 4.20 -58.40
N THR A 174 10.83 3.13 -58.56
CA THR A 174 11.50 2.73 -59.80
C THR A 174 10.62 1.72 -60.56
N THR A 175 10.19 0.70 -59.86
CA THR A 175 9.28 -0.36 -60.36
C THR A 175 8.13 -0.51 -59.38
N LYS A 176 6.89 -0.35 -59.84
CA LYS A 176 5.71 -0.50 -58.98
C LYS A 176 5.51 -1.95 -58.62
N LEU A 177 5.89 -2.32 -57.42
CA LEU A 177 5.64 -3.66 -56.85
C LEU A 177 4.16 -3.84 -56.55
N ASN A 178 3.71 -5.07 -56.69
CA ASN A 178 2.37 -5.46 -56.24
C ASN A 178 2.44 -5.97 -54.79
N GLU A 179 1.46 -5.63 -53.96
CA GLU A 179 1.36 -6.08 -52.57
C GLU A 179 1.61 -7.58 -52.38
N LYS A 180 1.15 -8.40 -53.33
CA LYS A 180 1.37 -9.85 -53.25
C LYS A 180 2.85 -10.20 -53.41
N GLU A 181 3.57 -9.52 -54.30
CA GLU A 181 5.02 -9.73 -54.48
C GLU A 181 5.82 -9.29 -53.27
N GLU A 182 5.43 -8.22 -52.62
CA GLU A 182 6.05 -7.75 -51.38
C GLU A 182 5.86 -8.75 -50.22
N LEU A 183 4.62 -9.23 -50.02
CA LEU A 183 4.32 -10.25 -49.01
C LEU A 183 5.04 -11.57 -49.30
N ARG A 184 5.15 -11.95 -50.57
CA ARG A 184 5.89 -13.15 -50.99
C ARG A 184 7.39 -13.01 -50.69
N ASN A 185 7.98 -11.88 -51.04
CA ASN A 185 9.39 -11.60 -50.82
C ASN A 185 9.69 -11.56 -49.32
N TRP A 186 8.84 -10.89 -48.55
CA TRP A 186 8.97 -10.84 -47.08
C TRP A 186 8.97 -12.24 -46.46
N TRP A 187 8.02 -13.09 -46.83
CA TRP A 187 7.91 -14.46 -46.35
C TRP A 187 9.07 -15.36 -46.80
N ASN A 188 9.47 -15.31 -48.05
CA ASN A 188 10.51 -16.16 -48.60
C ASN A 188 11.90 -15.83 -48.03
N ASN A 189 12.16 -14.59 -47.77
CA ASN A 189 13.44 -14.11 -47.17
C ASN A 189 13.49 -14.25 -45.65
N MET A 190 12.37 -14.61 -45.03
CA MET A 190 12.31 -14.77 -43.59
C MET A 190 13.02 -16.04 -43.13
N ALA A 191 13.82 -15.92 -42.04
CA ALA A 191 14.45 -17.06 -41.40
C ALA A 191 13.39 -18.05 -40.86
N PHE A 192 13.80 -19.32 -40.78
CA PHE A 192 12.90 -20.40 -40.40
C PHE A 192 12.18 -20.20 -39.05
N GLU A 193 12.91 -19.74 -38.03
CA GLU A 193 12.40 -19.46 -36.68
C GLU A 193 11.26 -18.43 -36.71
N TRP A 194 11.38 -17.39 -37.56
CA TRP A 194 10.36 -16.36 -37.70
C TRP A 194 9.13 -16.89 -38.41
N ARG A 195 9.30 -17.71 -39.47
CA ARG A 195 8.18 -18.36 -40.12
C ARG A 195 7.42 -19.27 -39.16
N THR A 196 8.15 -20.04 -38.34
CA THR A 196 7.57 -20.84 -37.26
C THR A 196 6.78 -20.02 -36.27
N PHE A 197 7.37 -18.90 -35.80
CA PHE A 197 6.71 -17.98 -34.84
C PHE A 197 5.39 -17.43 -35.39
N PHE A 198 5.36 -16.98 -36.65
CA PHE A 198 4.13 -16.45 -37.25
C PHE A 198 3.08 -17.55 -37.39
N GLY A 199 3.51 -18.75 -37.64
CA GLY A 199 2.65 -19.91 -37.85
C GLY A 199 2.13 -20.59 -36.60
N GLU A 200 2.85 -20.53 -35.46
CA GLU A 200 2.46 -21.15 -34.17
C GLU A 200 1.07 -20.72 -33.69
N ASN A 201 0.64 -19.52 -34.04
CA ASN A 201 -0.62 -18.94 -33.58
C ASN A 201 -1.75 -19.04 -34.64
N VAL A 202 -1.51 -19.73 -35.73
CA VAL A 202 -2.50 -19.93 -36.79
C VAL A 202 -3.00 -21.34 -36.75
N LEU A 203 -4.16 -21.56 -36.13
CA LEU A 203 -4.92 -22.80 -36.19
C LEU A 203 -5.44 -23.00 -37.60
N VAL A 204 -4.66 -23.65 -38.43
CA VAL A 204 -5.11 -23.91 -39.80
C VAL A 204 -6.02 -25.15 -39.88
N TYR A 205 -5.85 -26.14 -39.01
CA TYR A 205 -6.77 -27.27 -38.78
C TYR A 205 -6.25 -28.20 -37.66
N ASP A 206 -7.16 -28.97 -37.06
CA ASP A 206 -6.91 -29.86 -35.92
C ASP A 206 -5.95 -31.06 -36.22
N THR A 207 -5.41 -31.21 -37.39
CA THR A 207 -4.71 -32.45 -37.78
C THR A 207 -3.33 -32.31 -38.41
N LEU A 208 -2.94 -31.12 -38.85
CA LEU A 208 -1.56 -30.86 -39.31
C LEU A 208 -1.07 -29.56 -38.70
N PRO A 209 0.03 -29.60 -37.97
CA PRO A 209 0.65 -28.36 -37.50
C PRO A 209 1.03 -27.53 -38.72
N PHE A 210 0.66 -26.24 -38.69
CA PHE A 210 1.05 -25.26 -39.70
C PHE A 210 2.58 -25.19 -39.89
N THR A 211 3.33 -25.71 -38.93
CA THR A 211 4.77 -25.92 -38.96
C THR A 211 5.23 -26.64 -40.22
N ASP A 212 4.50 -27.63 -40.73
CA ASP A 212 4.88 -28.38 -41.93
C ASP A 212 4.77 -27.53 -43.22
N ILE A 213 3.88 -26.54 -43.22
CA ILE A 213 3.71 -25.60 -44.32
C ILE A 213 4.73 -24.46 -44.27
N LEU A 214 5.20 -24.11 -43.07
CA LEU A 214 6.17 -23.01 -42.83
C LEU A 214 7.55 -23.31 -43.44
N HIS A 215 7.88 -24.57 -43.68
CA HIS A 215 9.12 -24.94 -44.34
C HIS A 215 9.14 -24.57 -45.82
N LEU A 216 7.96 -24.29 -46.41
CA LEU A 216 7.83 -23.96 -47.81
C LEU A 216 7.96 -22.45 -48.02
N SER A 217 8.73 -22.05 -49.05
CA SER A 217 8.66 -20.68 -49.55
C SER A 217 7.28 -20.36 -50.11
N ALA A 218 6.88 -19.10 -50.23
CA ALA A 218 5.62 -18.74 -50.88
C ALA A 218 5.58 -19.24 -52.34
N ASP A 219 6.71 -19.40 -53.01
CA ASP A 219 6.82 -20.00 -54.36
C ASP A 219 6.59 -21.50 -54.32
N ALA A 220 6.90 -22.17 -53.24
CA ALA A 220 6.64 -23.60 -53.07
C ALA A 220 5.13 -23.92 -52.99
N PHE A 221 4.31 -22.99 -52.50
CA PHE A 221 2.85 -23.14 -52.58
C PHE A 221 2.34 -23.16 -54.02
N VAL A 222 3.05 -22.53 -54.94
CA VAL A 222 2.76 -22.59 -56.38
C VAL A 222 3.37 -23.84 -57.01
N ALA A 223 4.53 -24.28 -56.53
CA ALA A 223 5.25 -25.44 -57.07
C ALA A 223 4.75 -26.79 -56.53
N LEU A 224 3.98 -26.78 -55.46
CA LEU A 224 3.26 -27.98 -55.01
C LEU A 224 2.26 -28.40 -56.10
N LYS A 225 2.75 -29.14 -57.05
CA LYS A 225 1.90 -29.85 -58.01
C LYS A 225 1.05 -30.82 -57.22
N PRO A 226 -0.26 -30.64 -57.22
CA PRO A 226 -1.09 -31.48 -56.40
C PRO A 226 -1.20 -32.87 -57.06
N TYR A 227 -0.58 -33.83 -56.43
CA TYR A 227 -0.81 -35.23 -56.73
C TYR A 227 -1.80 -35.74 -55.71
N THR A 228 -2.90 -36.29 -56.16
CA THR A 228 -3.94 -36.82 -55.26
C THR A 228 -3.98 -38.30 -55.33
N VAL A 229 -3.75 -38.99 -54.24
CA VAL A 229 -3.97 -40.41 -54.10
C VAL A 229 -5.03 -40.61 -53.03
N ILE A 230 -6.19 -41.10 -53.41
CA ILE A 230 -7.24 -41.50 -52.47
C ILE A 230 -7.17 -43.01 -52.30
N ARG A 231 -6.85 -43.50 -51.13
CA ARG A 231 -6.94 -44.90 -50.74
C ARG A 231 -7.97 -45.02 -49.62
N ASN A 232 -9.09 -45.57 -49.89
CA ASN A 232 -10.22 -45.96 -49.02
C ASN A 232 -10.59 -45.00 -47.88
N ASP A 233 -9.85 -43.94 -47.65
CA ASP A 233 -9.99 -43.04 -46.54
C ASP A 233 -9.65 -41.60 -46.90
N SER A 234 -9.86 -40.72 -46.00
CA SER A 234 -9.77 -39.28 -46.10
C SER A 234 -8.34 -38.70 -46.26
N PHE A 235 -7.34 -39.49 -46.56
CA PHE A 235 -5.94 -39.06 -46.68
C PHE A 235 -5.50 -38.90 -48.13
N MET A 236 -4.80 -37.77 -48.37
CA MET A 236 -4.17 -37.47 -49.63
C MET A 236 -2.65 -37.57 -49.46
N VAL A 237 -1.97 -38.23 -50.40
CA VAL A 237 -0.52 -38.26 -50.48
C VAL A 237 -0.09 -37.24 -51.54
N VAL A 238 0.71 -36.32 -51.14
CA VAL A 238 1.32 -35.32 -52.04
C VAL A 238 2.83 -35.48 -51.90
N ASP A 239 3.47 -35.85 -53.01
CA ASP A 239 4.93 -35.94 -53.08
C ASP A 239 5.60 -36.77 -51.97
N GLN A 240 5.01 -37.91 -51.60
CA GLN A 240 5.32 -38.82 -50.49
C GLN A 240 4.83 -38.36 -49.08
N ASP A 241 4.35 -37.13 -48.94
CA ASP A 241 3.77 -36.66 -47.67
C ASP A 241 2.27 -36.76 -47.66
N THR A 242 1.68 -37.02 -46.51
CA THR A 242 0.24 -37.13 -46.32
C THR A 242 -0.33 -35.79 -45.86
N MET A 243 -1.22 -35.21 -46.68
CA MET A 243 -1.90 -33.96 -46.36
C MET A 243 -3.41 -34.19 -46.24
N HIS A 244 -4.05 -33.53 -45.27
CA HIS A 244 -5.50 -33.63 -45.09
C HIS A 244 -6.24 -32.89 -46.21
N LEU A 245 -7.28 -33.52 -46.77
CA LEU A 245 -8.07 -32.98 -47.90
C LEU A 245 -8.60 -31.56 -47.65
N ALA A 246 -9.06 -31.28 -46.42
CA ALA A 246 -9.58 -29.96 -46.05
C ALA A 246 -8.52 -28.86 -46.11
N LEU A 247 -7.27 -29.17 -45.78
CA LEU A 247 -6.18 -28.21 -45.84
C LEU A 247 -5.85 -27.88 -47.30
N ARG A 248 -5.82 -28.86 -48.16
CA ARG A 248 -5.63 -28.66 -49.62
C ARG A 248 -6.74 -27.82 -50.24
N GLU A 249 -8.01 -28.13 -49.93
CA GLU A 249 -9.15 -27.35 -50.41
C GLU A 249 -9.04 -25.89 -50.00
N LYS A 250 -8.53 -25.61 -48.77
CA LYS A 250 -8.34 -24.25 -48.32
C LYS A 250 -7.15 -23.53 -48.94
N LEU A 251 -6.03 -24.21 -49.16
CA LEU A 251 -4.83 -23.64 -49.78
C LEU A 251 -4.96 -23.44 -51.29
N PHE A 252 -5.62 -24.33 -52.00
CA PHE A 252 -5.70 -24.34 -53.45
C PHE A 252 -7.10 -24.01 -53.99
N GLY A 253 -8.10 -23.78 -53.12
CA GLY A 253 -9.45 -23.36 -53.49
C GLY A 253 -10.31 -24.41 -54.19
N HIS A 254 -9.86 -25.63 -54.28
CA HIS A 254 -10.60 -26.75 -54.95
C HIS A 254 -10.30 -28.08 -54.28
N LYS A 255 -11.20 -29.04 -54.50
CA LYS A 255 -10.97 -30.44 -54.13
C LYS A 255 -10.03 -31.09 -55.14
N PRO A 256 -9.07 -31.90 -54.68
CA PRO A 256 -8.19 -32.59 -55.60
C PRO A 256 -8.96 -33.63 -56.40
N ASP A 257 -8.57 -33.80 -57.68
CA ASP A 257 -9.11 -34.87 -58.51
C ASP A 257 -8.74 -36.25 -57.97
N THR A 258 -9.64 -37.20 -58.16
CA THR A 258 -9.44 -38.57 -57.70
C THR A 258 -8.43 -39.24 -58.56
N ILE A 259 -7.45 -39.91 -57.98
CA ILE A 259 -6.45 -40.68 -58.61
C ILE A 259 -6.90 -42.18 -58.63
N VAL A 260 -6.87 -42.75 -59.78
CA VAL A 260 -7.21 -44.16 -59.96
C VAL A 260 -6.01 -45.05 -59.72
N PHE A 261 -6.14 -46.05 -58.86
CA PHE A 261 -5.12 -47.08 -58.68
C PHE A 261 -5.05 -47.93 -59.92
N LEU A 262 -3.87 -48.06 -60.49
CA LEU A 262 -3.66 -48.95 -61.64
C LEU A 262 -3.49 -50.40 -61.18
N ASN A 263 -3.07 -50.69 -59.98
CA ASN A 263 -3.02 -52.06 -59.38
C ASN A 263 -3.06 -51.88 -57.85
N ASP A 264 -3.44 -52.88 -57.07
CA ASP A 264 -3.56 -52.87 -55.62
C ASP A 264 -2.28 -52.47 -54.82
N THR A 265 -1.17 -52.39 -55.50
CA THR A 265 0.17 -52.13 -54.89
C THR A 265 0.96 -50.98 -55.50
N THR A 266 0.48 -50.35 -56.57
CA THR A 266 1.16 -49.26 -57.27
C THR A 266 0.32 -47.98 -57.23
N LEU A 267 0.85 -46.92 -56.61
CA LEU A 267 0.28 -45.59 -56.63
C LEU A 267 0.79 -44.83 -57.86
N GLN A 268 -0.12 -44.35 -58.68
CA GLN A 268 0.23 -43.49 -59.77
C GLN A 268 -0.15 -42.04 -59.42
N TRP A 269 0.80 -41.12 -59.52
CA TRP A 269 0.62 -39.73 -59.29
C TRP A 269 0.14 -39.02 -60.54
N LEU A 270 -1.04 -38.40 -60.48
CA LEU A 270 -1.59 -37.62 -61.59
C LEU A 270 -1.49 -36.12 -61.20
N PRO A 271 -0.97 -35.28 -62.13
CA PRO A 271 -0.92 -33.83 -61.82
C PRO A 271 -2.32 -33.23 -61.84
N ASP A 272 -2.64 -32.43 -60.89
CA ASP A 272 -3.84 -31.61 -60.89
C ASP A 272 -3.68 -30.51 -61.94
N THR A 273 -4.58 -30.43 -62.91
CA THR A 273 -4.53 -29.49 -64.03
C THR A 273 -5.12 -28.13 -63.69
N ILE A 274 -5.71 -27.99 -62.52
CA ILE A 274 -6.32 -26.75 -62.08
C ILE A 274 -5.26 -25.87 -61.40
N GLN A 275 -5.18 -24.60 -61.80
CA GLN A 275 -4.28 -23.63 -61.23
C GLN A 275 -4.71 -23.33 -59.78
N ALA A 276 -3.81 -23.49 -58.81
CA ALA A 276 -4.10 -23.27 -57.42
C ALA A 276 -4.49 -21.81 -57.14
N ASP A 277 -5.58 -21.61 -56.40
CA ASP A 277 -5.93 -20.29 -55.90
C ASP A 277 -5.06 -19.93 -54.67
N LEU A 278 -4.12 -19.02 -54.82
CA LEU A 278 -3.21 -18.57 -53.77
C LEU A 278 -3.79 -17.41 -52.93
N SER A 279 -5.00 -16.96 -53.26
CA SER A 279 -5.64 -15.86 -52.52
C SER A 279 -5.73 -16.11 -51.00
N PRO A 280 -6.05 -17.32 -50.51
CA PRO A 280 -6.05 -17.60 -49.06
C PRO A 280 -4.66 -17.47 -48.41
N VAL A 281 -3.60 -17.86 -49.12
CA VAL A 281 -2.22 -17.77 -48.66
C VAL A 281 -1.83 -16.30 -48.47
N TYR A 282 -2.09 -15.46 -49.47
CA TYR A 282 -1.83 -14.03 -49.39
C TYR A 282 -2.67 -13.34 -48.32
N ALA A 283 -3.93 -13.70 -48.14
CA ALA A 283 -4.78 -13.18 -47.07
C ALA A 283 -4.18 -13.50 -45.67
N GLN A 284 -3.59 -14.70 -45.56
CA GLN A 284 -2.95 -15.11 -44.31
C GLN A 284 -1.63 -14.37 -44.07
N LEU A 285 -0.75 -14.25 -45.06
CA LEU A 285 0.46 -13.45 -44.97
C LEU A 285 0.14 -12.00 -44.59
N LYS A 286 -0.87 -11.39 -45.20
CA LYS A 286 -1.37 -10.07 -44.85
C LYS A 286 -1.91 -9.99 -43.42
N SER A 287 -2.49 -11.09 -42.91
CA SER A 287 -2.93 -11.13 -41.49
C SER A 287 -1.76 -11.08 -40.50
N PHE A 288 -0.62 -11.65 -40.87
CA PHE A 288 0.60 -11.58 -40.06
C PHE A 288 1.13 -10.17 -39.94
N THR A 289 1.10 -9.38 -41.03
CA THR A 289 1.55 -7.99 -41.01
C THR A 289 0.68 -7.06 -40.14
N LYS A 290 -0.55 -7.51 -39.77
CA LYS A 290 -1.46 -6.77 -38.89
C LYS A 290 -1.31 -7.10 -37.40
N LYS A 291 -0.30 -7.90 -37.04
CA LYS A 291 -0.06 -8.22 -35.61
C LYS A 291 0.25 -6.94 -34.82
N LYS A 292 -0.40 -6.84 -33.67
CA LYS A 292 -0.19 -5.73 -32.74
C LYS A 292 0.83 -6.04 -31.66
N GLU A 293 1.07 -7.33 -31.42
CA GLU A 293 1.97 -7.81 -30.36
C GLU A 293 2.88 -8.91 -30.89
N VAL A 294 4.16 -8.81 -30.53
CA VAL A 294 5.18 -9.84 -30.80
C VAL A 294 5.89 -10.15 -29.49
N ASN A 295 5.85 -11.42 -29.09
CA ASN A 295 6.54 -11.88 -27.88
C ASN A 295 7.42 -13.10 -28.22
N ILE A 296 8.72 -12.86 -28.25
CA ILE A 296 9.77 -13.89 -28.45
C ILE A 296 10.71 -13.97 -27.24
N ALA A 297 10.28 -13.49 -26.08
CA ALA A 297 11.07 -13.56 -24.86
C ALA A 297 11.47 -15.01 -24.54
N TYR A 298 12.71 -15.18 -24.06
CA TYR A 298 13.35 -16.48 -23.76
C TYR A 298 13.56 -17.42 -24.96
N LYS A 299 13.34 -16.95 -26.19
CA LYS A 299 13.58 -17.71 -27.41
C LYS A 299 14.97 -17.35 -27.96
N THR A 300 16.03 -17.88 -27.39
CA THR A 300 17.45 -17.52 -27.68
C THR A 300 17.91 -17.79 -29.12
N HIS A 301 17.13 -18.56 -29.90
CA HIS A 301 17.40 -18.78 -31.32
C HIS A 301 17.03 -17.60 -32.23
N PHE A 302 16.33 -16.58 -31.71
CA PHE A 302 16.09 -15.34 -32.43
C PHE A 302 17.28 -14.40 -32.20
N THR A 303 17.97 -14.07 -33.26
CA THR A 303 19.16 -13.21 -33.25
C THR A 303 18.97 -11.88 -33.94
N HIS A 304 17.84 -11.67 -34.64
CA HIS A 304 17.59 -10.45 -35.43
C HIS A 304 16.08 -10.14 -35.54
N LEU A 305 15.75 -8.88 -35.84
CA LEU A 305 14.38 -8.35 -35.87
C LEU A 305 13.88 -7.96 -37.28
N GLU A 306 14.61 -8.20 -38.36
CA GLU A 306 14.25 -7.76 -39.72
C GLU A 306 12.80 -8.09 -40.12
N PRO A 307 12.26 -9.29 -39.85
CA PRO A 307 10.88 -9.60 -40.22
C PRO A 307 9.82 -8.71 -39.60
N ILE A 308 10.12 -8.10 -38.43
CA ILE A 308 9.20 -7.21 -37.71
C ILE A 308 9.05 -5.86 -38.37
N ALA A 309 10.02 -5.41 -39.16
CA ALA A 309 9.98 -4.14 -39.86
C ALA A 309 8.72 -3.97 -40.74
N GLN A 310 8.11 -5.09 -41.15
CA GLN A 310 6.90 -5.12 -41.98
C GLN A 310 5.58 -5.23 -41.17
N LEU A 311 5.63 -4.92 -39.87
CA LEU A 311 4.47 -4.94 -38.97
C LEU A 311 4.03 -3.53 -38.55
N PRO A 312 3.45 -2.72 -39.43
CA PRO A 312 3.16 -1.29 -39.17
C PRO A 312 2.14 -1.08 -38.04
N ASP A 313 1.37 -2.11 -37.70
CA ASP A 313 0.37 -2.05 -36.63
C ASP A 313 0.90 -2.50 -35.27
N LEU A 314 2.22 -2.82 -35.16
CA LEU A 314 2.81 -3.31 -33.92
C LEU A 314 2.78 -2.26 -32.81
N GLN A 315 2.20 -2.64 -31.66
CA GLN A 315 2.07 -1.81 -30.47
C GLN A 315 2.99 -2.28 -29.35
N LEU A 316 3.26 -3.57 -29.26
CA LEU A 316 4.10 -4.18 -28.25
C LEU A 316 5.09 -5.17 -28.85
N ILE A 317 6.35 -5.04 -28.47
CA ILE A 317 7.37 -6.04 -28.75
C ILE A 317 8.10 -6.45 -27.48
N ASN A 318 8.27 -7.78 -27.29
CA ASN A 318 9.06 -8.35 -26.21
C ASN A 318 10.04 -9.38 -26.76
N PHE A 319 11.32 -9.06 -26.70
CA PHE A 319 12.43 -9.98 -27.04
C PHE A 319 13.45 -10.09 -25.90
N SER A 320 12.98 -9.90 -24.66
CA SER A 320 13.83 -10.07 -23.47
C SER A 320 14.41 -11.48 -23.40
N ASN A 321 15.63 -11.59 -22.88
CA ASN A 321 16.36 -12.87 -22.75
C ASN A 321 16.62 -13.54 -24.11
N THR A 322 17.03 -12.76 -25.11
CA THR A 322 17.49 -13.20 -26.44
C THR A 322 18.88 -12.64 -26.71
N ASP A 323 19.53 -13.12 -27.76
CA ASP A 323 20.87 -12.63 -28.17
C ASP A 323 20.80 -11.45 -29.17
N ILE A 324 19.63 -10.82 -29.29
CA ILE A 324 19.42 -9.65 -30.15
C ILE A 324 20.19 -8.45 -29.63
N ASP A 325 20.95 -7.80 -30.50
CA ASP A 325 21.75 -6.59 -30.22
C ASP A 325 21.34 -5.38 -31.08
N ASP A 326 20.74 -5.60 -32.26
CA ASP A 326 20.28 -4.56 -33.19
C ASP A 326 18.76 -4.41 -33.17
N ILE A 327 18.30 -3.20 -32.87
CA ILE A 327 16.89 -2.79 -32.93
C ILE A 327 16.56 -1.86 -34.10
N SER A 328 17.51 -1.71 -35.06
CA SER A 328 17.28 -0.89 -36.26
C SER A 328 16.00 -1.27 -37.05
N PRO A 329 15.59 -2.55 -37.12
CA PRO A 329 14.37 -2.92 -37.83
C PRO A 329 13.08 -2.32 -37.27
N ILE A 330 13.06 -1.94 -35.96
CA ILE A 330 11.82 -1.39 -35.36
C ILE A 330 11.70 0.13 -35.50
N ARG A 331 12.68 0.82 -36.05
CA ARG A 331 12.74 2.29 -36.14
C ARG A 331 11.52 2.95 -36.80
N ASN A 332 10.84 2.24 -37.70
CA ASN A 332 9.70 2.74 -38.44
C ASN A 332 8.34 2.34 -37.88
N LEU A 333 8.31 1.62 -36.76
CA LEU A 333 7.07 1.16 -36.13
C LEU A 333 6.42 2.27 -35.32
N ASN A 334 5.73 3.18 -36.00
CA ASN A 334 5.18 4.41 -35.38
C ASN A 334 4.06 4.17 -34.36
N LYS A 335 3.45 2.97 -34.32
CA LYS A 335 2.38 2.61 -33.37
C LYS A 335 2.92 1.91 -32.14
N LEU A 336 4.25 1.74 -32.04
CA LEU A 336 4.87 1.05 -30.90
C LEU A 336 4.67 1.85 -29.62
N GLU A 337 4.04 1.23 -28.62
CA GLU A 337 3.75 1.80 -27.31
C GLU A 337 4.60 1.17 -26.20
N ALA A 338 5.01 -0.09 -26.38
CA ALA A 338 5.78 -0.81 -25.38
C ALA A 338 6.89 -1.65 -26.02
N ILE A 339 8.10 -1.55 -25.45
CA ILE A 339 9.26 -2.31 -25.89
C ILE A 339 9.97 -2.94 -24.69
N TYR A 340 10.17 -4.27 -24.74
CA TYR A 340 10.81 -5.05 -23.69
C TYR A 340 11.99 -5.83 -24.28
N PHE A 341 13.21 -5.49 -23.85
CA PHE A 341 14.47 -6.12 -24.32
C PHE A 341 15.49 -6.31 -23.21
N SER A 342 14.99 -6.56 -21.99
CA SER A 342 15.87 -6.83 -20.86
C SER A 342 16.67 -8.11 -21.04
N ASN A 343 17.89 -8.16 -20.49
CA ASN A 343 18.83 -9.29 -20.66
C ASN A 343 19.15 -9.57 -22.14
N THR A 344 19.47 -8.53 -22.90
CA THR A 344 19.91 -8.58 -24.30
C THR A 344 21.24 -7.84 -24.47
N GLN A 345 21.79 -7.84 -25.67
CA GLN A 345 23.01 -7.10 -25.99
C GLN A 345 22.76 -5.71 -26.61
N VAL A 346 21.52 -5.21 -26.56
CA VAL A 346 21.16 -3.89 -27.09
C VAL A 346 21.92 -2.80 -26.33
N SER A 347 22.67 -1.98 -27.06
CA SER A 347 23.42 -0.84 -26.54
C SER A 347 23.07 0.50 -27.20
N ASP A 348 22.48 0.48 -28.38
CA ASP A 348 22.06 1.66 -29.15
C ASP A 348 20.54 1.80 -29.19
N LEU A 349 20.04 2.91 -28.69
CA LEU A 349 18.62 3.27 -28.70
C LEU A 349 18.26 4.28 -29.81
N SER A 350 19.20 4.69 -30.64
CA SER A 350 18.96 5.67 -31.69
C SER A 350 17.81 5.29 -32.64
N PRO A 351 17.55 4.00 -32.93
CA PRO A 351 16.39 3.61 -33.74
C PRO A 351 15.03 4.04 -33.17
N LEU A 352 14.96 4.29 -31.85
CA LEU A 352 13.73 4.71 -31.16
C LEU A 352 13.51 6.24 -31.19
N GLN A 353 14.44 7.01 -31.77
CA GLN A 353 14.42 8.48 -31.74
C GLN A 353 13.08 9.09 -32.19
N TYR A 354 12.41 8.45 -33.14
CA TYR A 354 11.13 8.92 -33.69
C TYR A 354 9.90 8.11 -33.19
N SER A 355 10.09 7.20 -32.25
CA SER A 355 9.03 6.36 -31.71
C SER A 355 8.28 7.07 -30.56
N VAL A 356 7.70 8.23 -30.86
CA VAL A 356 7.13 9.17 -29.90
C VAL A 356 5.96 8.62 -29.07
N ASN A 357 5.37 7.49 -29.49
CA ASN A 357 4.23 6.88 -28.83
C ASN A 357 4.64 5.88 -27.73
N ILE A 358 5.94 5.61 -27.54
CA ILE A 358 6.41 4.68 -26.52
C ILE A 358 6.08 5.22 -25.12
N LYS A 359 5.36 4.40 -24.38
CA LYS A 359 4.93 4.59 -22.98
C LYS A 359 5.72 3.74 -22.00
N GLU A 360 6.13 2.55 -22.43
CA GLU A 360 6.84 1.60 -21.58
C GLU A 360 8.12 1.10 -22.23
N LEU A 361 9.25 1.19 -21.51
CA LEU A 361 10.54 0.70 -21.96
C LEU A 361 11.23 -0.10 -20.84
N TYR A 362 11.53 -1.38 -21.14
CA TYR A 362 12.20 -2.29 -20.23
C TYR A 362 13.52 -2.73 -20.86
N ALA A 363 14.61 -2.22 -20.32
CA ALA A 363 15.97 -2.36 -20.84
C ALA A 363 17.01 -2.73 -19.76
N PHE A 364 16.59 -3.39 -18.72
CA PHE A 364 17.48 -3.75 -17.62
C PHE A 364 18.42 -4.91 -17.99
N ASN A 365 19.58 -4.97 -17.35
CA ASN A 365 20.66 -5.94 -17.65
C ASN A 365 21.08 -5.89 -19.12
N THR A 366 21.28 -4.70 -19.65
CA THR A 366 21.78 -4.44 -21.02
C THR A 366 23.04 -3.58 -20.94
N PRO A 367 23.88 -3.56 -21.98
CA PRO A 367 25.10 -2.76 -22.01
C PRO A 367 24.83 -1.26 -22.34
N LEU A 368 23.64 -0.73 -22.01
CA LEU A 368 23.31 0.68 -22.24
C LEU A 368 24.21 1.62 -21.44
N GLN A 369 24.79 2.62 -22.10
CA GLN A 369 25.69 3.60 -21.49
C GLN A 369 25.04 4.98 -21.35
N ASN A 370 24.08 5.33 -22.20
CA ASN A 370 23.40 6.62 -22.16
C ASN A 370 21.92 6.51 -22.49
N LEU A 371 21.18 7.57 -22.18
CA LEU A 371 19.73 7.68 -22.39
C LEU A 371 19.36 8.80 -23.37
N GLU A 372 20.30 9.27 -24.24
CA GLU A 372 20.09 10.44 -25.07
C GLU A 372 18.81 10.36 -25.93
N THR A 373 18.48 9.19 -26.46
CA THR A 373 17.26 8.95 -27.25
C THR A 373 15.98 9.19 -26.44
N MET A 374 16.03 9.03 -25.10
CA MET A 374 14.85 9.22 -24.24
C MET A 374 14.28 10.65 -24.29
N ARG A 375 15.10 11.66 -24.64
CA ARG A 375 14.65 13.06 -24.78
C ARG A 375 13.44 13.21 -25.70
N PHE A 376 13.31 12.30 -26.66
CA PHE A 376 12.29 12.34 -27.70
C PHE A 376 11.04 11.56 -27.32
N LEU A 377 11.12 10.63 -26.35
CA LEU A 377 10.03 9.75 -25.95
C LEU A 377 9.10 10.41 -24.91
N ARG A 378 8.46 11.51 -25.29
CA ARG A 378 7.69 12.38 -24.38
C ARG A 378 6.47 11.74 -23.77
N GLN A 379 5.99 10.62 -24.33
CA GLN A 379 4.87 9.83 -23.79
C GLN A 379 5.32 8.78 -22.78
N LEU A 380 6.63 8.65 -22.51
CA LEU A 380 7.17 7.61 -21.63
C LEU A 380 6.63 7.76 -20.22
N GLU A 381 5.99 6.70 -19.75
CA GLU A 381 5.39 6.58 -18.43
C GLU A 381 6.19 5.65 -17.49
N LYS A 382 6.83 4.61 -18.08
CA LYS A 382 7.59 3.62 -17.31
C LYS A 382 8.94 3.35 -17.97
N LEU A 383 10.00 3.52 -17.19
CA LEU A 383 11.37 3.24 -17.60
C LEU A 383 12.06 2.32 -16.61
N TYR A 384 12.51 1.16 -17.10
CA TYR A 384 13.28 0.19 -16.35
C TYR A 384 14.61 -0.04 -17.05
N CYS A 385 15.69 0.55 -16.54
CA CYS A 385 17.05 0.41 -17.07
C CYS A 385 18.07 0.20 -15.96
N PHE A 386 17.67 -0.62 -14.97
CA PHE A 386 18.57 -0.99 -13.88
C PHE A 386 19.63 -2.01 -14.34
N ASN A 387 20.77 -2.09 -13.59
CA ASN A 387 21.93 -2.90 -13.94
C ASN A 387 22.45 -2.60 -15.36
N THR A 388 22.61 -1.32 -15.67
CA THR A 388 23.18 -0.82 -16.92
C THR A 388 24.38 0.09 -16.60
N GLN A 389 25.08 0.58 -17.63
CA GLN A 389 26.25 1.44 -17.46
C GLN A 389 25.92 2.94 -17.55
N ILE A 390 24.66 3.31 -17.28
CA ILE A 390 24.18 4.69 -17.35
C ILE A 390 24.82 5.53 -16.24
N GLU A 391 25.30 6.73 -16.59
CA GLU A 391 25.95 7.67 -15.69
C GLU A 391 25.11 8.93 -15.45
N GLU A 392 24.25 9.32 -16.41
CA GLU A 392 23.52 10.58 -16.39
C GLU A 392 22.03 10.41 -16.66
N LEU A 393 21.21 11.20 -15.95
CA LEU A 393 19.76 11.27 -16.12
C LEU A 393 19.28 12.52 -16.87
N SER A 394 20.19 13.40 -17.33
CA SER A 394 19.85 14.64 -18.04
C SER A 394 18.89 14.44 -19.23
N PRO A 395 18.93 13.32 -19.98
CA PRO A 395 17.97 13.08 -21.06
C PRO A 395 16.52 12.90 -20.60
N LEU A 396 16.30 12.65 -19.31
CA LEU A 396 14.95 12.43 -18.75
C LEU A 396 14.25 13.72 -18.31
N GLU A 397 14.94 14.85 -18.23
CA GLU A 397 14.44 16.12 -17.65
C GLU A 397 13.08 16.57 -18.20
N GLY A 398 12.81 16.29 -19.49
CA GLY A 398 11.58 16.67 -20.17
C GLY A 398 10.40 15.69 -20.05
N LEU A 399 10.61 14.50 -19.48
CA LEU A 399 9.65 13.38 -19.50
C LEU A 399 8.61 13.49 -18.37
N LYS A 400 7.74 14.50 -18.46
CA LYS A 400 6.75 14.84 -17.42
C LYS A 400 5.69 13.77 -17.17
N ASN A 401 5.50 12.82 -18.11
CA ASN A 401 4.56 11.72 -17.96
C ASN A 401 5.14 10.53 -17.18
N LEU A 402 6.44 10.57 -16.87
CA LEU A 402 7.10 9.46 -16.19
C LEU A 402 6.54 9.25 -14.78
N THR A 403 6.04 8.06 -14.55
CA THR A 403 5.45 7.62 -13.25
C THR A 403 6.31 6.59 -12.54
N ILE A 404 7.05 5.77 -13.30
CA ILE A 404 7.95 4.75 -12.75
C ILE A 404 9.33 4.91 -13.37
N LEU A 405 10.34 5.06 -12.53
CA LEU A 405 11.75 5.07 -12.93
C LEU A 405 12.53 4.09 -12.06
N ARG A 406 13.16 3.09 -12.69
CA ARG A 406 14.09 2.18 -12.02
C ARG A 406 15.44 2.22 -12.73
N VAL A 407 16.43 2.76 -12.02
CA VAL A 407 17.81 2.96 -12.49
C VAL A 407 18.82 2.42 -11.48
N SER A 408 18.39 1.45 -10.68
CA SER A 408 19.24 0.82 -9.68
C SER A 408 20.42 0.07 -10.31
N GLY A 409 21.53 -0.04 -9.58
CA GLY A 409 22.73 -0.71 -10.09
C GLY A 409 23.36 -0.04 -11.30
N THR A 410 23.34 1.28 -11.34
CA THR A 410 23.93 2.14 -12.39
C THR A 410 25.00 3.07 -11.79
N ASN A 411 25.72 3.82 -12.64
CA ASN A 411 26.78 4.75 -12.20
C ASN A 411 26.26 6.16 -11.90
N ILE A 412 24.96 6.32 -11.66
CA ILE A 412 24.32 7.62 -11.42
C ILE A 412 24.79 8.20 -10.08
N GLN A 413 25.10 9.50 -10.08
CA GLN A 413 25.54 10.27 -8.92
C GLN A 413 24.56 11.36 -8.51
N GLU A 414 23.84 11.94 -9.46
CA GLU A 414 22.99 13.11 -9.23
C GLU A 414 21.55 12.90 -9.70
N LEU A 415 20.61 13.42 -8.92
CA LEU A 415 19.18 13.36 -9.21
C LEU A 415 18.60 14.71 -9.71
N GLU A 416 19.45 15.73 -9.93
CA GLU A 416 18.98 17.06 -10.35
C GLU A 416 18.08 17.03 -11.60
N PRO A 417 18.34 16.19 -12.63
CA PRO A 417 17.47 16.09 -13.80
C PRO A 417 16.04 15.65 -13.49
N LEU A 418 15.83 15.01 -12.36
CA LEU A 418 14.49 14.52 -11.95
C LEU A 418 13.63 15.60 -11.27
N ARG A 419 14.19 16.76 -10.91
CA ARG A 419 13.56 17.83 -10.10
C ARG A 419 12.14 18.20 -10.52
N ASN A 420 11.84 18.15 -11.80
CA ASN A 420 10.57 18.57 -12.38
C ASN A 420 9.63 17.41 -12.75
N LEU A 421 10.03 16.15 -12.50
CA LEU A 421 9.24 14.95 -12.80
C LEU A 421 8.24 14.66 -11.67
N VAL A 422 7.38 15.62 -11.38
CA VAL A 422 6.46 15.60 -10.21
C VAL A 422 5.39 14.50 -10.25
N ASN A 423 5.22 13.84 -11.39
CA ASN A 423 4.28 12.72 -11.55
C ASN A 423 4.88 11.37 -11.17
N LEU A 424 6.18 11.32 -10.81
CA LEU A 424 6.80 10.07 -10.36
C LEU A 424 6.08 9.51 -9.12
N GLN A 425 5.72 8.24 -9.23
CA GLN A 425 5.08 7.45 -8.17
C GLN A 425 6.06 6.43 -7.59
N ARG A 426 6.97 5.90 -8.43
CA ARG A 426 7.97 4.93 -7.99
C ARG A 426 9.34 5.31 -8.52
N LEU A 427 10.28 5.46 -7.60
CA LEU A 427 11.68 5.75 -7.91
C LEU A 427 12.59 4.73 -7.21
N ASP A 428 13.41 4.04 -8.01
CA ASP A 428 14.42 3.12 -7.52
C ASP A 428 15.79 3.55 -8.05
N VAL A 429 16.62 4.06 -7.15
CA VAL A 429 18.01 4.47 -7.39
C VAL A 429 18.98 3.68 -6.51
N SER A 430 18.55 2.51 -6.04
CA SER A 430 19.36 1.67 -5.18
C SER A 430 20.65 1.20 -5.88
N ASN A 431 21.67 0.84 -5.10
CA ASN A 431 22.97 0.44 -5.64
C ASN A 431 23.59 1.46 -6.60
N THR A 432 23.51 2.74 -6.25
CA THR A 432 24.11 3.86 -6.99
C THR A 432 24.99 4.70 -6.04
N THR A 433 25.72 5.64 -6.61
CA THR A 433 26.59 6.53 -5.81
C THR A 433 25.89 7.85 -5.44
N VAL A 434 24.58 7.90 -5.48
CA VAL A 434 23.77 9.07 -5.11
C VAL A 434 24.00 9.45 -3.65
N THR A 435 24.21 10.76 -3.40
CA THR A 435 24.50 11.31 -2.07
C THR A 435 23.42 12.24 -1.55
N SER A 436 22.48 12.70 -2.39
CA SER A 436 21.45 13.66 -2.03
C SER A 436 20.13 13.42 -2.74
N ILE A 437 19.04 13.51 -1.99
CA ILE A 437 17.67 13.51 -2.50
C ILE A 437 17.02 14.91 -2.54
N GLY A 438 17.80 15.96 -2.32
CA GLY A 438 17.31 17.34 -2.37
C GLY A 438 16.49 17.69 -3.61
N PRO A 439 16.88 17.25 -4.83
CA PRO A 439 16.10 17.47 -6.04
C PRO A 439 14.68 16.92 -6.02
N LEU A 440 14.40 15.90 -5.19
CA LEU A 440 13.10 15.21 -5.14
C LEU A 440 12.06 15.96 -4.30
N MET A 441 12.37 17.12 -3.75
CA MET A 441 11.52 17.89 -2.82
C MET A 441 10.10 18.18 -3.33
N LYS A 442 9.90 18.24 -4.65
CA LYS A 442 8.58 18.52 -5.26
C LYS A 442 7.73 17.27 -5.55
N MET A 443 8.25 16.08 -5.30
CA MET A 443 7.62 14.81 -5.68
C MET A 443 6.56 14.36 -4.68
N LYS A 444 5.47 15.11 -4.56
CA LYS A 444 4.37 14.80 -3.63
C LYS A 444 3.62 13.50 -3.95
N ASN A 445 3.67 13.04 -5.21
CA ASN A 445 3.00 11.83 -5.69
C ASN A 445 3.83 10.56 -5.50
N LEU A 446 5.07 10.68 -5.01
CA LEU A 446 5.97 9.54 -4.86
C LEU A 446 5.45 8.60 -3.77
N GLN A 447 5.18 7.35 -4.13
CA GLN A 447 4.63 6.29 -3.27
C GLN A 447 5.70 5.32 -2.77
N LEU A 448 6.70 5.05 -3.63
CA LEU A 448 7.82 4.18 -3.30
C LEU A 448 9.13 4.88 -3.66
N LEU A 449 10.02 4.98 -2.69
CA LEU A 449 11.38 5.47 -2.87
C LEU A 449 12.36 4.40 -2.37
N ASN A 450 13.18 3.90 -3.29
CA ASN A 450 14.25 2.96 -2.96
C ASN A 450 15.61 3.64 -3.09
N LEU A 451 16.30 3.74 -1.96
CA LEU A 451 17.65 4.32 -1.79
C LEU A 451 18.64 3.30 -1.23
N ASP A 452 18.29 2.01 -1.20
CA ASP A 452 19.16 0.97 -0.63
C ASP A 452 20.55 1.00 -1.27
N HIS A 453 21.59 0.74 -0.46
CA HIS A 453 22.97 0.74 -0.94
C HIS A 453 23.38 2.05 -1.65
N THR A 454 22.97 3.20 -1.13
CA THR A 454 23.41 4.53 -1.57
C THR A 454 24.22 5.23 -0.48
N GLN A 455 24.83 6.38 -0.83
CA GLN A 455 25.59 7.17 0.14
C GLN A 455 24.72 8.25 0.83
N ILE A 456 23.40 8.09 0.79
CA ILE A 456 22.45 9.02 1.41
C ILE A 456 22.61 8.99 2.93
N ARG A 457 22.64 10.19 3.52
CA ARG A 457 22.66 10.43 4.96
C ARG A 457 21.45 11.26 5.42
N ASP A 458 21.12 12.27 4.67
CA ASP A 458 20.01 13.18 4.97
C ASP A 458 18.77 12.86 4.14
N ILE A 459 17.69 12.51 4.85
CA ILE A 459 16.37 12.24 4.26
C ILE A 459 15.34 13.31 4.64
N SER A 460 15.77 14.50 5.11
CA SER A 460 14.85 15.57 5.51
C SER A 460 13.86 15.97 4.43
N THR A 461 14.27 15.89 3.17
CA THR A 461 13.43 16.18 1.99
C THR A 461 12.18 15.30 1.90
N VAL A 462 12.23 14.09 2.46
CA VAL A 462 11.13 13.12 2.39
C VAL A 462 9.87 13.63 3.09
N ASN A 463 10.00 14.55 4.05
CA ASN A 463 8.87 15.13 4.78
C ASN A 463 7.84 15.86 3.90
N GLN A 464 8.19 16.17 2.63
CA GLN A 464 7.30 16.79 1.65
C GLN A 464 6.56 15.78 0.76
N MET A 465 6.91 14.49 0.84
CA MET A 465 6.38 13.42 -0.02
C MET A 465 5.09 12.81 0.59
N GLU A 466 4.00 13.57 0.53
CA GLU A 466 2.73 13.24 1.20
C GLU A 466 2.14 11.87 0.83
N ALA A 467 2.41 11.37 -0.38
CA ALA A 467 1.93 10.08 -0.88
C ALA A 467 2.87 8.90 -0.56
N LEU A 468 4.03 9.16 0.09
CA LEU A 468 5.03 8.11 0.31
C LEU A 468 4.48 7.02 1.24
N SER A 469 4.45 5.80 0.75
CA SER A 469 3.97 4.62 1.48
C SER A 469 5.09 3.64 1.84
N VAL A 470 6.13 3.57 1.02
CA VAL A 470 7.27 2.67 1.23
C VAL A 470 8.58 3.43 1.03
N LEU A 471 9.44 3.40 2.02
CA LEU A 471 10.80 3.91 1.96
C LEU A 471 11.80 2.79 2.20
N GLN A 472 12.77 2.62 1.30
CA GLN A 472 13.88 1.70 1.44
C GLN A 472 15.18 2.49 1.57
N ILE A 473 15.87 2.34 2.70
CA ILE A 473 17.12 3.02 3.09
C ILE A 473 18.11 2.05 3.73
N SER A 474 18.00 0.77 3.38
CA SER A 474 18.95 -0.24 3.87
C SER A 474 20.35 0.01 3.31
N TYR A 475 21.38 -0.30 4.08
CA TYR A 475 22.78 -0.07 3.70
C TYR A 475 23.06 1.40 3.32
N THR A 476 22.50 2.33 4.06
CA THR A 476 22.76 3.78 3.92
C THR A 476 23.33 4.36 5.22
N ALA A 477 23.78 5.61 5.17
CA ALA A 477 24.24 6.33 6.36
C ALA A 477 23.11 7.15 7.04
N VAL A 478 21.86 6.80 6.80
CA VAL A 478 20.69 7.45 7.44
C VAL A 478 20.66 7.06 8.92
N ASN A 479 20.54 8.05 9.81
CA ASN A 479 20.60 7.88 11.25
C ASN A 479 19.39 8.45 12.02
N SER A 480 18.34 8.88 11.32
CA SER A 480 17.13 9.40 11.97
C SER A 480 15.88 9.14 11.14
N LEU A 481 14.83 8.67 11.80
CA LEU A 481 13.50 8.50 11.22
C LEU A 481 12.57 9.71 11.45
N ASN A 482 13.04 10.75 12.15
CA ASN A 482 12.22 11.91 12.47
C ASN A 482 11.56 12.58 11.25
N PRO A 483 12.20 12.70 10.07
CA PRO A 483 11.56 13.30 8.90
C PRO A 483 10.30 12.54 8.42
N LEU A 484 10.14 11.29 8.83
CA LEU A 484 9.06 10.42 8.43
C LEU A 484 7.82 10.51 9.34
N SER A 485 7.95 11.13 10.52
CA SER A 485 6.91 11.12 11.57
C SER A 485 5.57 11.72 11.13
N ALA A 486 5.57 12.67 10.20
CA ALA A 486 4.37 13.38 9.74
C ALA A 486 3.77 12.83 8.44
N LEU A 487 4.36 11.79 7.82
CA LEU A 487 3.92 11.28 6.53
C LEU A 487 2.62 10.46 6.67
N PRO A 488 1.49 10.91 6.09
CA PRO A 488 0.19 10.31 6.38
C PRO A 488 -0.02 8.92 5.77
N MET A 489 0.66 8.63 4.65
CA MET A 489 0.48 7.38 3.89
C MET A 489 1.57 6.35 4.14
N LEU A 490 2.57 6.70 4.98
CA LEU A 490 3.70 5.81 5.24
C LEU A 490 3.24 4.54 5.96
N SER A 491 3.61 3.39 5.41
CA SER A 491 3.24 2.06 5.90
C SER A 491 4.44 1.16 6.18
N LYS A 492 5.55 1.35 5.43
CA LYS A 492 6.75 0.50 5.57
C LYS A 492 8.05 1.31 5.43
N ILE A 493 9.01 0.96 6.25
CA ILE A 493 10.39 1.46 6.19
C ILE A 493 11.32 0.25 6.23
N TYR A 494 12.23 0.13 5.25
CA TYR A 494 13.33 -0.83 5.27
C TYR A 494 14.62 -0.07 5.61
N CYS A 495 15.25 -0.40 6.72
CA CYS A 495 16.45 0.30 7.21
C CYS A 495 17.50 -0.64 7.79
N ASP A 496 17.57 -1.89 7.29
CA ASP A 496 18.63 -2.83 7.64
C ASP A 496 20.00 -2.24 7.32
N HIS A 497 20.98 -2.48 8.19
CA HIS A 497 22.34 -1.98 8.00
C HIS A 497 22.45 -0.47 7.72
N SER A 498 21.48 0.32 8.18
CA SER A 498 21.57 1.78 8.25
C SER A 498 22.22 2.20 9.59
N GLU A 499 22.37 3.52 9.83
CA GLU A 499 22.79 4.03 11.15
C GLU A 499 21.59 4.18 12.13
N ILE A 500 20.40 3.67 11.78
CA ILE A 500 19.21 3.64 12.65
C ILE A 500 19.41 2.54 13.70
N THR A 501 19.33 2.93 14.99
CA THR A 501 19.40 1.97 16.09
C THR A 501 18.05 1.30 16.35
N GLY A 502 18.06 0.09 16.94
CA GLY A 502 16.83 -0.58 17.37
C GLY A 502 15.97 0.25 18.32
N GLU A 503 16.59 1.06 19.19
CA GLU A 503 15.88 1.99 20.08
C GLU A 503 15.12 3.08 19.30
N GLN A 504 15.75 3.66 18.28
CA GLN A 504 15.10 4.66 17.43
C GLN A 504 13.95 4.04 16.60
N ALA A 505 14.14 2.82 16.10
CA ALA A 505 13.09 2.10 15.38
C ALA A 505 11.89 1.80 16.28
N LEU A 506 12.14 1.28 17.48
CA LEU A 506 11.09 1.05 18.49
C LEU A 506 10.35 2.32 18.87
N LYS A 507 11.08 3.41 19.14
CA LYS A 507 10.47 4.71 19.45
C LYS A 507 9.58 5.20 18.30
N PHE A 508 10.04 5.08 17.06
CA PHE A 508 9.25 5.49 15.91
C PHE A 508 7.97 4.65 15.78
N MET A 509 8.06 3.32 15.98
CA MET A 509 6.88 2.43 15.94
C MET A 509 5.90 2.66 17.10
N GLN A 510 6.35 3.24 18.22
CA GLN A 510 5.45 3.69 19.29
C GLN A 510 4.64 4.90 18.89
N GLU A 511 5.31 5.88 18.26
CA GLU A 511 4.68 7.12 17.78
C GLU A 511 3.80 6.85 16.54
N ARG A 512 4.17 5.86 15.71
CA ARG A 512 3.52 5.49 14.44
C ARG A 512 3.28 3.97 14.37
N PRO A 513 2.36 3.43 15.17
CA PRO A 513 2.15 1.98 15.29
C PRO A 513 1.59 1.32 14.02
N GLU A 514 1.10 2.10 13.08
CA GLU A 514 0.64 1.64 11.77
C GLU A 514 1.79 1.43 10.77
N VAL A 515 3.01 1.89 11.08
CA VAL A 515 4.17 1.79 10.18
C VAL A 515 5.04 0.60 10.57
N LEU A 516 5.24 -0.33 9.65
CA LEU A 516 6.17 -1.44 9.81
C LEU A 516 7.60 -0.98 9.54
N VAL A 517 8.46 -1.03 10.55
CA VAL A 517 9.90 -0.74 10.41
C VAL A 517 10.67 -2.04 10.37
N ILE A 518 11.45 -2.26 9.32
CA ILE A 518 12.24 -3.46 9.06
C ILE A 518 13.71 -3.11 9.32
N TYR A 519 14.28 -3.71 10.37
CA TYR A 519 15.63 -3.43 10.86
C TYR A 519 16.21 -4.68 11.53
N GLU A 520 17.51 -4.81 11.55
CA GLU A 520 18.24 -5.94 12.17
C GLU A 520 17.69 -7.33 11.71
N THR A 521 17.34 -7.45 10.43
CA THR A 521 16.68 -8.64 9.86
C THR A 521 17.53 -9.92 10.04
N GLU A 522 18.85 -9.84 9.93
CA GLU A 522 19.74 -11.00 10.11
C GLU A 522 19.64 -11.54 11.53
N ALA A 523 19.78 -10.67 12.54
CA ALA A 523 19.67 -11.07 13.95
C ALA A 523 18.27 -11.62 14.27
N LEU A 524 17.25 -11.08 13.61
CA LEU A 524 15.88 -11.58 13.77
C LEU A 524 15.68 -12.96 13.13
N LYS A 525 16.31 -13.20 11.98
CA LYS A 525 16.30 -14.50 11.33
C LYS A 525 17.04 -15.55 12.17
N GLU A 526 18.23 -15.21 12.69
CA GLU A 526 18.98 -16.07 13.60
C GLU A 526 18.16 -16.42 14.85
N TRP A 527 17.49 -15.42 15.45
CA TRP A 527 16.57 -15.66 16.55
C TRP A 527 15.47 -16.65 16.15
N TRP A 528 14.77 -16.45 15.03
CA TRP A 528 13.71 -17.35 14.56
C TRP A 528 14.23 -18.77 14.33
N ASP A 529 15.37 -18.93 13.71
CA ASP A 529 15.97 -20.22 13.41
C ASP A 529 16.43 -20.94 14.69
N SER A 530 16.79 -20.20 15.73
CA SER A 530 17.14 -20.75 17.05
C SER A 530 15.95 -21.24 17.87
N LEU A 531 14.72 -20.80 17.50
CA LEU A 531 13.53 -21.17 18.25
C LEU A 531 13.19 -22.67 18.12
N PRO A 532 12.77 -23.33 19.20
CA PRO A 532 12.14 -24.64 19.13
C PRO A 532 10.97 -24.68 18.16
N ILE A 533 10.76 -25.81 17.48
CA ILE A 533 9.70 -25.97 16.46
C ILE A 533 8.33 -25.59 16.99
N TYR A 534 8.01 -25.93 18.23
CA TYR A 534 6.72 -25.59 18.83
C TYR A 534 6.55 -24.07 19.01
N TRP A 535 7.61 -23.31 19.35
CA TRP A 535 7.54 -21.86 19.43
C TRP A 535 7.31 -21.23 18.05
N ARG A 536 8.03 -21.70 17.02
CA ARG A 536 7.80 -21.25 15.65
C ARG A 536 6.35 -21.49 15.21
N ALA A 537 5.81 -22.67 15.49
CA ALA A 537 4.42 -22.99 15.17
C ALA A 537 3.40 -22.11 15.92
N ILE A 538 3.65 -21.80 17.20
CA ILE A 538 2.81 -20.90 18.00
C ILE A 538 2.82 -19.49 17.41
N LEU A 539 4.00 -18.91 17.20
CA LEU A 539 4.16 -17.55 16.70
C LEU A 539 3.62 -17.40 15.28
N ALA A 540 3.89 -18.36 14.40
CA ALA A 540 3.34 -18.38 13.04
C ALA A 540 1.81 -18.42 13.03
N LYS A 541 1.20 -19.27 13.88
CA LYS A 541 -0.26 -19.37 14.03
C LYS A 541 -0.87 -18.07 14.56
N GLN A 542 -0.25 -17.45 15.55
CA GLN A 542 -0.75 -16.21 16.17
C GLN A 542 -0.66 -15.01 15.22
N SER A 543 0.39 -14.97 14.40
CA SER A 543 0.59 -13.90 13.40
C SER A 543 -0.10 -14.16 12.06
N GLY A 544 -0.63 -15.37 11.83
CA GLY A 544 -1.28 -15.74 10.57
C GLY A 544 -0.31 -15.91 9.39
N ILE A 545 0.97 -16.21 9.67
CA ILE A 545 2.05 -16.31 8.68
C ILE A 545 2.49 -17.74 8.43
N SER A 546 3.40 -17.94 7.48
CA SER A 546 3.96 -19.26 7.17
C SER A 546 4.93 -19.76 8.25
N ASN A 547 5.19 -21.07 8.27
CA ASN A 547 6.22 -21.66 9.17
C ASN A 547 7.66 -21.31 8.74
N ASN A 548 7.84 -20.78 7.55
CA ASN A 548 9.11 -20.24 7.05
C ASN A 548 8.89 -18.78 6.63
N PRO A 549 8.86 -17.85 7.58
CA PRO A 549 8.50 -16.47 7.32
C PRO A 549 9.58 -15.73 6.54
N GLY A 550 9.13 -14.86 5.64
CA GLY A 550 9.98 -13.85 5.01
C GLY A 550 10.32 -12.70 5.95
N THR A 551 11.14 -11.75 5.48
CA THR A 551 11.62 -10.60 6.27
C THR A 551 10.47 -9.80 6.90
N GLU A 552 9.47 -9.41 6.11
CA GLU A 552 8.32 -8.64 6.61
C GLU A 552 7.51 -9.43 7.64
N GLU A 553 7.29 -10.71 7.40
CA GLU A 553 6.55 -11.59 8.31
C GLU A 553 7.27 -11.75 9.65
N LEU A 554 8.60 -11.82 9.66
CA LEU A 554 9.40 -11.84 10.90
C LEU A 554 9.21 -10.56 11.70
N HIS A 555 9.21 -9.41 11.04
CA HIS A 555 8.96 -8.11 11.70
C HIS A 555 7.51 -7.97 12.18
N GLN A 556 6.54 -8.56 11.48
CA GLN A 556 5.16 -8.64 11.97
C GLN A 556 5.07 -9.45 13.27
N ILE A 557 5.86 -10.54 13.41
CA ILE A 557 5.90 -11.34 14.65
C ILE A 557 6.41 -10.49 15.81
N ILE A 558 7.56 -9.81 15.66
CA ILE A 558 8.14 -9.04 16.77
C ILE A 558 7.32 -7.81 17.12
N ASN A 559 6.46 -7.35 16.22
CA ASN A 559 5.54 -6.24 16.41
C ASN A 559 4.15 -6.68 16.95
N LEU A 560 4.01 -7.94 17.35
CA LEU A 560 2.78 -8.41 17.99
C LEU A 560 2.47 -7.57 19.23
N LYS A 561 1.26 -7.05 19.29
CA LYS A 561 0.74 -6.33 20.46
C LYS A 561 0.02 -7.25 21.44
N ALA A 562 -0.45 -8.37 20.97
CA ALA A 562 -1.20 -9.32 21.75
C ALA A 562 -0.74 -10.74 21.44
N LEU A 563 -0.50 -11.55 22.49
CA LEU A 563 -0.08 -12.93 22.35
C LEU A 563 -0.85 -13.82 23.31
N ASN A 564 -1.59 -14.77 22.76
CA ASN A 564 -2.34 -15.73 23.56
C ASN A 564 -1.66 -17.10 23.53
N LEU A 565 -1.12 -17.49 24.67
CA LEU A 565 -0.44 -18.76 24.90
C LEU A 565 -1.23 -19.68 25.87
N SER A 566 -2.49 -19.40 26.12
CA SER A 566 -3.37 -20.14 27.02
C SER A 566 -3.40 -21.65 26.68
N ASP A 567 -3.55 -22.48 27.69
CA ASP A 567 -3.73 -23.94 27.57
C ASP A 567 -2.52 -24.71 27.00
N ASN A 568 -1.34 -24.06 26.84
CA ASN A 568 -0.12 -24.71 26.39
C ASN A 568 0.58 -25.39 27.61
N THR A 569 0.13 -26.55 28.00
CA THR A 569 0.66 -27.28 29.19
C THR A 569 2.12 -27.73 29.06
N TYR A 570 2.68 -27.72 27.84
CA TYR A 570 4.10 -28.02 27.58
C TYR A 570 4.99 -26.76 27.57
N LEU A 571 4.41 -25.58 27.71
CA LEU A 571 5.15 -24.31 27.70
C LEU A 571 5.77 -24.07 29.09
N GLN A 572 7.09 -24.15 29.18
CA GLN A 572 7.85 -23.98 30.42
C GLN A 572 8.73 -22.72 30.41
N GLN A 573 9.08 -22.20 29.28
CA GLN A 573 10.06 -21.12 29.10
C GLN A 573 9.48 -20.00 28.21
N LEU A 574 9.84 -18.76 28.55
CA LEU A 574 9.34 -17.56 27.89
C LEU A 574 10.43 -16.76 27.14
N GLU A 575 11.67 -17.24 27.10
CA GLU A 575 12.78 -16.49 26.44
C GLU A 575 12.44 -15.99 25.05
N PRO A 576 11.72 -16.77 24.19
CA PRO A 576 11.36 -16.28 22.85
C PRO A 576 10.56 -14.98 22.82
N ILE A 577 9.73 -14.73 23.84
CA ILE A 577 8.90 -13.51 23.84
C ILE A 577 9.67 -12.24 24.26
N SER A 578 10.90 -12.37 24.75
CA SER A 578 11.73 -11.21 25.13
C SER A 578 12.03 -10.27 23.95
N ARG A 579 11.94 -10.78 22.72
CA ARG A 579 12.06 -9.98 21.46
C ARG A 579 10.78 -9.22 21.08
N LEU A 580 9.64 -9.55 21.69
CA LEU A 580 8.34 -8.93 21.36
C LEU A 580 8.18 -7.62 22.11
N SER A 581 9.07 -6.67 21.87
CA SER A 581 9.18 -5.43 22.66
C SER A 581 7.94 -4.56 22.65
N LEU A 582 7.06 -4.67 21.66
CA LEU A 582 5.81 -3.90 21.52
C LEU A 582 4.59 -4.63 22.11
N LEU A 583 4.79 -5.75 22.82
CA LEU A 583 3.71 -6.53 23.37
C LEU A 583 2.96 -5.74 24.46
N GLU A 584 1.65 -5.57 24.25
CA GLU A 584 0.75 -4.87 25.17
C GLU A 584 -0.08 -5.86 26.00
N GLN A 585 -0.38 -7.03 25.45
CA GLN A 585 -1.28 -8.01 26.10
C GLN A 585 -0.71 -9.42 25.99
N LEU A 586 -0.62 -10.12 27.11
CA LEU A 586 -0.10 -11.47 27.18
C LEU A 586 -0.98 -12.37 28.05
N TRP A 587 -1.47 -13.48 27.47
CA TRP A 587 -2.23 -14.50 28.16
C TRP A 587 -1.44 -15.80 28.27
N LEU A 588 -1.24 -16.29 29.47
CA LEU A 588 -0.50 -17.51 29.84
C LEU A 588 -1.30 -18.45 30.73
N PRO A 589 -2.64 -18.36 30.85
CA PRO A 589 -3.37 -19.21 31.79
C PRO A 589 -3.19 -20.69 31.47
N ARG A 590 -3.13 -21.51 32.55
CA ARG A 590 -2.99 -22.97 32.44
C ARG A 590 -1.72 -23.42 31.68
N THR A 591 -0.62 -22.73 31.91
CA THR A 591 0.70 -23.13 31.44
C THR A 591 1.60 -23.59 32.57
N GLU A 592 2.71 -24.26 32.26
CA GLU A 592 3.69 -24.71 33.25
C GLU A 592 4.78 -23.70 33.56
N ILE A 593 4.58 -22.42 33.20
CA ILE A 593 5.53 -21.33 33.42
C ILE A 593 5.74 -21.09 34.92
N THR A 594 7.00 -20.89 35.29
CA THR A 594 7.42 -20.59 36.67
C THR A 594 8.25 -19.30 36.76
N ASP A 595 8.82 -18.84 35.65
CA ASP A 595 9.71 -17.67 35.56
C ASP A 595 9.17 -16.61 34.60
N LEU A 596 9.08 -15.37 35.11
CA LEU A 596 8.67 -14.18 34.37
C LEU A 596 9.86 -13.28 33.96
N SER A 597 11.09 -13.70 34.24
CA SER A 597 12.28 -12.88 33.92
C SER A 597 12.35 -12.41 32.47
N PRO A 598 11.94 -13.22 31.47
CA PRO A 598 11.91 -12.76 30.07
C PRO A 598 10.97 -11.58 29.78
N LEU A 599 10.01 -11.28 30.69
CA LEU A 599 9.09 -10.16 30.56
C LEU A 599 9.65 -8.82 31.02
N SER A 600 10.78 -8.82 31.74
CA SER A 600 11.30 -7.64 32.45
C SER A 600 11.51 -6.40 31.58
N ASN A 601 11.74 -6.58 30.29
CA ASN A 601 11.97 -5.51 29.32
C ASN A 601 10.75 -5.19 28.45
N LEU A 602 9.61 -5.89 28.64
CA LEU A 602 8.39 -5.63 27.87
C LEU A 602 7.62 -4.43 28.46
N VAL A 603 8.25 -3.28 28.42
CA VAL A 603 7.78 -2.05 29.06
C VAL A 603 6.41 -1.54 28.58
N PHE A 604 5.92 -2.03 27.43
CA PHE A 604 4.59 -1.67 26.90
C PHE A 604 3.47 -2.59 27.35
N LEU A 605 3.81 -3.63 28.13
CA LEU A 605 2.81 -4.57 28.63
C LEU A 605 1.80 -3.86 29.55
N LYS A 606 0.54 -3.88 29.15
CA LYS A 606 -0.63 -3.33 29.85
C LYS A 606 -1.43 -4.42 30.56
N MET A 607 -1.51 -5.58 29.94
CA MET A 607 -2.30 -6.67 30.48
C MET A 607 -1.50 -7.97 30.51
N LEU A 608 -1.44 -8.61 31.67
CA LEU A 608 -0.79 -9.90 31.88
C LEU A 608 -1.75 -10.87 32.59
N ASP A 609 -2.03 -12.00 31.96
CA ASP A 609 -2.76 -13.10 32.58
C ASP A 609 -1.82 -14.31 32.78
N VAL A 610 -1.51 -14.61 34.02
CA VAL A 610 -0.74 -15.79 34.46
C VAL A 610 -1.55 -16.66 35.42
N SER A 611 -2.88 -16.66 35.26
CA SER A 611 -3.77 -17.47 36.09
C SER A 611 -3.55 -18.95 35.90
N ASP A 612 -3.86 -19.73 36.92
CA ASP A 612 -3.68 -21.19 36.93
C ASP A 612 -2.26 -21.64 36.60
N THR A 613 -1.24 -20.89 37.01
CA THR A 613 0.18 -21.20 36.78
C THR A 613 0.92 -21.47 38.09
N ARG A 614 2.18 -21.89 37.99
CA ARG A 614 3.06 -22.09 39.14
C ARG A 614 3.89 -20.86 39.51
N ILE A 615 3.59 -19.71 38.97
CA ILE A 615 4.28 -18.45 39.24
C ILE A 615 4.21 -18.11 40.73
N SER A 616 5.35 -17.73 41.30
CA SER A 616 5.46 -17.32 42.71
C SER A 616 6.17 -15.98 42.90
N ASN A 617 6.94 -15.53 41.89
CA ASN A 617 7.75 -14.33 41.95
C ASN A 617 7.31 -13.31 40.89
N LEU A 618 6.94 -12.10 41.32
CA LEU A 618 6.55 -10.99 40.45
C LEU A 618 7.67 -9.93 40.28
N ASN A 619 8.86 -10.12 40.87
CA ASN A 619 9.97 -9.16 40.78
C ASN A 619 10.28 -8.70 39.35
N PRO A 620 10.25 -9.58 38.31
CA PRO A 620 10.50 -9.15 36.94
C PRO A 620 9.54 -8.09 36.42
N LEU A 621 8.36 -7.97 37.01
CA LEU A 621 7.33 -7.03 36.59
C LEU A 621 7.49 -5.62 37.18
N GLY A 622 8.38 -5.45 38.16
CA GLY A 622 8.51 -4.19 38.92
C GLY A 622 8.83 -2.93 38.11
N ASN A 623 9.36 -3.08 36.88
CA ASN A 623 9.68 -1.97 35.98
C ASN A 623 8.64 -1.75 34.87
N LEU A 624 7.59 -2.58 34.80
CA LEU A 624 6.57 -2.50 33.75
C LEU A 624 5.54 -1.37 34.06
N SER A 625 5.97 -0.14 33.97
CA SER A 625 5.21 1.06 34.40
C SER A 625 3.87 1.23 33.68
N ASN A 626 3.67 0.61 32.54
CA ASN A 626 2.43 0.67 31.77
C ASN A 626 1.44 -0.44 32.10
N LEU A 627 1.77 -1.33 33.07
CA LEU A 627 0.90 -2.43 33.43
C LEU A 627 -0.37 -1.90 34.13
N GLU A 628 -1.52 -2.16 33.49
CA GLU A 628 -2.86 -1.76 33.92
C GLU A 628 -3.58 -2.92 34.60
N THR A 629 -3.43 -4.12 34.08
CA THR A 629 -4.15 -5.29 34.59
C THR A 629 -3.23 -6.51 34.74
N ILE A 630 -3.27 -7.14 35.91
CA ILE A 630 -2.60 -8.40 36.11
C ILE A 630 -3.57 -9.44 36.71
N ASN A 631 -3.61 -10.63 36.14
CA ASN A 631 -4.35 -11.77 36.63
C ASN A 631 -3.38 -12.85 37.14
N ILE A 632 -3.31 -13.03 38.43
CA ILE A 632 -2.52 -14.05 39.15
C ILE A 632 -3.43 -15.05 39.88
N PHE A 633 -4.70 -15.20 39.41
CA PHE A 633 -5.67 -16.15 39.97
C PHE A 633 -5.08 -17.55 40.05
N ASN A 634 -5.30 -18.22 41.16
CA ASN A 634 -4.86 -19.59 41.40
C ASN A 634 -3.35 -19.82 41.13
N SER A 635 -2.51 -18.84 41.45
CA SER A 635 -1.07 -18.93 41.38
C SER A 635 -0.43 -19.18 42.74
N ARG A 636 0.91 -19.24 42.78
CA ARG A 636 1.66 -19.41 44.04
C ARG A 636 2.23 -18.09 44.58
N VAL A 637 1.80 -16.96 44.08
CA VAL A 637 2.27 -15.62 44.47
C VAL A 637 1.85 -15.34 45.89
N GLU A 638 2.79 -14.87 46.71
CA GLU A 638 2.61 -14.50 48.12
C GLU A 638 2.78 -12.97 48.33
N SER A 639 3.62 -12.31 47.54
CA SER A 639 3.95 -10.89 47.69
C SER A 639 3.49 -10.09 46.49
N LEU A 640 2.84 -8.96 46.75
CA LEU A 640 2.48 -7.91 45.75
C LEU A 640 3.47 -6.74 45.78
N GLU A 641 4.57 -6.79 46.53
CA GLU A 641 5.53 -5.70 46.65
C GLU A 641 6.11 -5.22 45.31
N PRO A 642 6.39 -6.09 44.32
CA PRO A 642 6.85 -5.64 43.00
C PRO A 642 5.86 -4.75 42.27
N LEU A 643 4.57 -4.81 42.58
CA LEU A 643 3.52 -4.00 41.97
C LEU A 643 3.33 -2.62 42.61
N PHE A 644 3.96 -2.38 43.77
CA PHE A 644 3.71 -1.16 44.55
C PHE A 644 4.14 0.14 43.84
N GLY A 645 5.05 0.08 42.88
CA GLY A 645 5.52 1.21 42.08
C GLY A 645 4.77 1.43 40.74
N LEU A 646 3.84 0.53 40.36
CA LEU A 646 3.18 0.55 39.07
C LEU A 646 1.93 1.47 39.10
N ASN A 647 2.11 2.74 38.83
CA ASN A 647 1.09 3.78 39.01
C ASN A 647 -0.08 3.70 38.01
N GLN A 648 0.03 2.95 36.95
CA GLN A 648 -1.04 2.75 35.94
C GLN A 648 -1.93 1.53 36.26
N LEU A 649 -1.60 0.80 37.36
CA LEU A 649 -2.30 -0.44 37.70
C LEU A 649 -3.75 -0.13 38.13
N GLU A 650 -4.70 -0.79 37.49
CA GLU A 650 -6.15 -0.65 37.73
C GLU A 650 -6.75 -1.90 38.35
N LEU A 651 -6.30 -3.09 37.94
CA LEU A 651 -6.87 -4.35 38.36
C LEU A 651 -5.79 -5.38 38.68
N VAL A 652 -5.91 -6.01 39.85
CA VAL A 652 -5.12 -7.18 40.25
C VAL A 652 -6.11 -8.30 40.64
N ASP A 653 -6.18 -9.37 39.83
CA ASP A 653 -6.91 -10.58 40.27
C ASP A 653 -5.93 -11.55 40.94
N ALA A 654 -5.96 -11.56 42.24
CA ALA A 654 -5.15 -12.43 43.11
C ALA A 654 -6.01 -13.46 43.81
N ASP A 655 -7.24 -13.71 43.36
CA ASP A 655 -8.10 -14.66 44.05
C ASP A 655 -7.56 -16.08 43.96
N ASN A 656 -7.80 -16.86 44.98
CA ASN A 656 -7.27 -18.23 45.16
C ASN A 656 -5.72 -18.33 45.03
N SER A 657 -5.00 -17.22 45.08
CA SER A 657 -3.53 -17.20 45.21
C SER A 657 -3.11 -17.35 46.69
N ARG A 658 -1.82 -17.24 46.97
CA ARG A 658 -1.28 -17.23 48.33
C ARG A 658 -1.14 -15.83 48.92
N VAL A 659 -1.65 -14.81 48.24
CA VAL A 659 -1.59 -13.41 48.69
C VAL A 659 -2.39 -13.22 49.94
N ALA A 660 -1.73 -12.79 51.01
CA ALA A 660 -2.38 -12.47 52.28
C ALA A 660 -3.15 -11.15 52.20
N ALA A 661 -4.26 -11.03 52.91
CA ALA A 661 -5.06 -9.79 52.99
C ALA A 661 -4.24 -8.52 53.30
N GLN A 662 -3.19 -8.67 54.10
CA GLN A 662 -2.28 -7.57 54.45
C GLN A 662 -1.53 -7.01 53.24
N GLN A 663 -1.13 -7.85 52.29
CA GLN A 663 -0.47 -7.45 51.04
C GLN A 663 -1.45 -6.66 50.15
N ALA A 664 -2.67 -7.14 49.99
CA ALA A 664 -3.71 -6.43 49.23
C ALA A 664 -4.05 -5.07 49.87
N GLN A 665 -4.20 -5.03 51.19
CA GLN A 665 -4.45 -3.78 51.92
C GLN A 665 -3.29 -2.79 51.79
N LYS A 666 -2.03 -3.26 51.85
CA LYS A 666 -0.83 -2.42 51.68
C LYS A 666 -0.76 -1.81 50.26
N LEU A 667 -1.00 -2.64 49.23
CA LEU A 667 -1.06 -2.12 47.83
C LEU A 667 -2.20 -1.11 47.68
N LYS A 668 -3.39 -1.42 48.22
CA LYS A 668 -4.54 -0.51 48.19
C LYS A 668 -4.29 0.82 48.90
N ALA A 669 -3.55 0.78 50.00
CA ALA A 669 -3.18 2.01 50.73
C ALA A 669 -2.23 2.90 49.93
N LEU A 670 -1.31 2.31 49.15
CA LEU A 670 -0.40 3.04 48.26
C LEU A 670 -1.07 3.52 46.97
N GLN A 671 -1.97 2.71 46.44
CA GLN A 671 -2.68 2.94 45.17
C GLN A 671 -4.21 2.78 45.37
N PRO A 672 -4.89 3.79 45.90
CA PRO A 672 -6.29 3.71 46.34
C PRO A 672 -7.29 3.36 45.21
N ASN A 673 -6.91 3.62 43.95
CA ASN A 673 -7.78 3.37 42.79
C ASN A 673 -7.69 1.93 42.25
N VAL A 674 -6.66 1.17 42.64
CA VAL A 674 -6.49 -0.22 42.16
C VAL A 674 -7.58 -1.12 42.74
N LEU A 675 -8.24 -1.85 41.91
CA LEU A 675 -9.15 -2.92 42.34
C LEU A 675 -8.37 -4.22 42.49
N ILE A 676 -8.42 -4.82 43.69
CA ILE A 676 -7.68 -6.04 44.01
C ILE A 676 -8.69 -7.12 44.37
N ILE A 677 -8.87 -8.11 43.51
CA ILE A 677 -9.76 -9.26 43.76
C ILE A 677 -8.99 -10.30 44.59
N TYR A 678 -9.49 -10.61 45.77
CA TYR A 678 -8.90 -11.63 46.66
C TYR A 678 -9.95 -12.15 47.62
N GLN A 679 -9.79 -13.38 48.08
CA GLN A 679 -10.70 -14.03 49.03
C GLN A 679 -12.17 -14.07 48.59
N THR A 680 -12.43 -14.25 47.29
CA THR A 680 -13.78 -14.22 46.72
C THR A 680 -14.74 -15.24 47.38
N LYS A 681 -14.26 -16.43 47.77
CA LYS A 681 -15.08 -17.42 48.47
C LYS A 681 -15.66 -16.89 49.79
N GLU A 682 -14.86 -16.12 50.53
CA GLU A 682 -15.33 -15.50 51.78
C GLU A 682 -16.36 -14.38 51.50
N LEU A 683 -16.14 -13.60 50.46
CA LEU A 683 -17.09 -12.58 50.04
C LEU A 683 -18.39 -13.16 49.51
N GLN A 684 -18.34 -14.30 48.80
CA GLN A 684 -19.52 -15.03 48.37
C GLN A 684 -20.34 -15.56 49.55
N MET A 685 -19.68 -16.20 50.52
CA MET A 685 -20.34 -16.64 51.74
C MET A 685 -20.93 -15.46 52.53
N TRP A 686 -20.19 -14.37 52.64
CA TRP A 686 -20.70 -13.14 53.27
C TRP A 686 -21.93 -12.59 52.56
N TRP A 687 -21.90 -12.47 51.23
CA TRP A 687 -23.03 -12.03 50.41
C TRP A 687 -24.25 -12.92 50.57
N GLY A 688 -24.03 -14.24 50.57
CA GLY A 688 -25.09 -15.23 50.76
C GLY A 688 -25.82 -15.10 52.11
N ASN A 689 -25.11 -14.65 53.17
CA ASN A 689 -25.65 -14.47 54.53
C ASN A 689 -26.26 -13.08 54.75
N LEU A 690 -26.21 -12.15 53.77
CA LEU A 690 -26.82 -10.83 53.90
C LEU A 690 -28.33 -10.90 53.82
N SER A 691 -29.02 -10.04 54.66
CA SER A 691 -30.44 -9.77 54.45
C SER A 691 -30.73 -9.08 53.12
N GLU A 692 -31.96 -9.18 52.66
CA GLU A 692 -32.41 -8.51 51.45
C GLU A 692 -32.18 -6.99 51.53
N ALA A 693 -32.46 -6.37 52.68
CA ALA A 693 -32.22 -4.96 52.90
C ALA A 693 -30.75 -4.57 52.70
N TRP A 694 -29.79 -5.33 53.21
CA TRP A 694 -28.38 -5.09 53.01
C TRP A 694 -27.95 -5.29 51.57
N ARG A 695 -28.45 -6.32 50.90
CA ARG A 695 -28.17 -6.52 49.44
C ARG A 695 -28.66 -5.33 48.61
N ALA A 696 -29.87 -4.82 48.95
CA ALA A 696 -30.40 -3.63 48.27
C ALA A 696 -29.53 -2.37 48.46
N VAL A 697 -28.98 -2.15 49.66
CA VAL A 697 -28.03 -1.05 49.95
C VAL A 697 -26.82 -1.15 49.06
N PHE A 698 -26.19 -2.29 48.94
CA PHE A 698 -24.99 -2.51 48.12
C PHE A 698 -25.33 -2.40 46.60
N ALA A 699 -26.50 -2.91 46.19
CA ALA A 699 -26.95 -2.86 44.82
C ALA A 699 -27.21 -1.44 44.32
N LYS A 700 -27.55 -0.48 45.20
CA LYS A 700 -27.64 0.95 44.87
C LYS A 700 -26.29 1.58 44.52
N LYS A 701 -25.19 1.02 45.01
CA LYS A 701 -23.83 1.57 44.84
C LYS A 701 -23.06 0.87 43.74
N VAL A 702 -23.27 -0.39 43.53
CA VAL A 702 -22.64 -1.27 42.55
C VAL A 702 -23.71 -1.99 41.75
N SER A 703 -23.70 -1.91 40.43
CA SER A 703 -24.64 -2.66 39.59
C SER A 703 -24.35 -4.15 39.71
N VAL A 704 -25.11 -4.84 40.54
CA VAL A 704 -24.92 -6.25 40.82
C VAL A 704 -26.07 -7.10 40.31
N ASN A 705 -25.76 -8.34 39.93
CA ASN A 705 -26.73 -9.37 39.62
C ASN A 705 -27.17 -10.06 40.93
N VAL A 706 -28.20 -10.92 40.86
CA VAL A 706 -28.65 -11.74 42.04
C VAL A 706 -27.49 -12.49 42.67
N ASN A 707 -26.60 -13.04 41.82
CA ASN A 707 -25.36 -13.66 42.24
C ASN A 707 -24.20 -12.85 41.69
N PRO A 708 -23.61 -11.90 42.43
CA PRO A 708 -22.50 -11.09 41.99
C PRO A 708 -21.26 -11.94 41.72
N ASN A 709 -20.53 -11.58 40.67
CA ASN A 709 -19.23 -12.18 40.37
C ASN A 709 -18.13 -11.65 41.30
N ALA A 710 -16.91 -12.21 41.20
CA ALA A 710 -15.77 -11.82 42.03
C ALA A 710 -15.47 -10.32 41.96
N LEU A 711 -15.49 -9.74 40.78
CA LEU A 711 -15.26 -8.31 40.53
C LEU A 711 -16.30 -7.46 41.27
N GLN A 712 -17.58 -7.76 41.11
CA GLN A 712 -18.67 -7.06 41.77
C GLN A 712 -18.62 -7.16 43.29
N LEU A 713 -18.28 -8.35 43.83
CA LEU A 713 -18.09 -8.56 45.28
C LEU A 713 -16.95 -7.72 45.82
N GLN A 714 -15.84 -7.63 45.10
CA GLN A 714 -14.70 -6.81 45.51
C GLN A 714 -15.02 -5.31 45.42
N GLN A 715 -15.73 -4.88 44.38
CA GLN A 715 -16.22 -3.49 44.25
C GLN A 715 -17.12 -3.12 45.45
N ILE A 716 -17.94 -4.05 45.92
CA ILE A 716 -18.76 -3.82 47.12
C ILE A 716 -17.85 -3.74 48.36
N ALA A 717 -16.89 -4.65 48.52
CA ALA A 717 -15.97 -4.63 49.66
C ALA A 717 -15.12 -3.38 49.72
N ASP A 718 -14.84 -2.74 48.58
CA ASP A 718 -14.05 -1.50 48.43
C ASP A 718 -14.89 -0.22 48.57
N LEU A 719 -16.20 -0.33 48.88
CA LEU A 719 -17.08 0.84 49.06
C LEU A 719 -16.55 1.73 50.19
N LYS A 720 -16.43 3.02 49.93
CA LYS A 720 -15.99 4.04 50.86
C LYS A 720 -17.14 4.74 51.59
N GLU A 721 -18.33 4.66 51.04
CA GLU A 721 -19.50 5.35 51.58
C GLU A 721 -20.72 4.44 51.61
N ILE A 722 -21.35 4.32 52.78
CA ILE A 722 -22.61 3.58 52.98
C ILE A 722 -23.60 4.48 53.72
N GLU A 723 -24.85 4.38 53.30
CA GLU A 723 -25.99 5.00 53.93
C GLU A 723 -27.10 3.97 54.11
N ILE A 724 -27.58 3.84 55.33
CA ILE A 724 -28.72 2.99 55.71
C ILE A 724 -29.76 3.82 56.49
N GLU A 725 -31.00 3.52 56.24
CA GLU A 725 -32.14 4.15 56.91
C GLU A 725 -33.25 3.12 57.08
N GLY A 726 -33.82 3.08 58.27
CA GLY A 726 -34.96 2.25 58.56
C GLY A 726 -34.70 1.19 59.65
N SER A 727 -35.75 0.75 60.28
CA SER A 727 -35.70 -0.16 61.44
C SER A 727 -35.35 -1.62 61.09
N GLU A 728 -35.32 -1.97 59.83
CA GLU A 728 -34.90 -3.27 59.33
C GLU A 728 -33.38 -3.48 59.50
N PHE A 729 -32.60 -2.42 59.69
CA PHE A 729 -31.16 -2.52 59.99
C PHE A 729 -30.92 -2.65 61.46
N VAL A 730 -30.68 -3.87 61.96
CA VAL A 730 -30.47 -4.20 63.37
C VAL A 730 -28.98 -4.42 63.70
N SER A 731 -28.11 -4.63 62.71
CA SER A 731 -26.70 -4.93 62.88
C SER A 731 -25.83 -4.35 61.80
N LEU A 732 -24.62 -3.87 62.14
CA LEU A 732 -23.57 -3.39 61.25
C LEU A 732 -22.55 -4.49 60.86
N LEU A 733 -22.78 -5.76 61.24
CA LEU A 733 -21.90 -6.89 60.90
C LEU A 733 -21.61 -6.99 59.40
N PRO A 734 -22.58 -6.70 58.48
CA PRO A 734 -22.29 -6.67 57.04
C PRO A 734 -21.16 -5.74 56.65
N LEU A 735 -20.92 -4.66 57.40
CA LEU A 735 -19.83 -3.72 57.14
C LEU A 735 -18.45 -4.28 57.50
N ALA A 736 -18.37 -5.45 58.17
CA ALA A 736 -17.06 -6.06 58.53
C ALA A 736 -16.17 -6.31 57.28
N LYS A 737 -16.79 -6.64 56.14
CA LYS A 737 -16.06 -6.87 54.87
C LYS A 737 -15.77 -5.60 54.07
N LEU A 738 -15.99 -4.38 54.58
CA LEU A 738 -15.71 -3.10 53.98
C LEU A 738 -14.52 -2.37 54.68
N PRO A 739 -13.28 -2.77 54.44
CA PRO A 739 -12.13 -2.24 55.18
C PRO A 739 -11.82 -0.76 54.86
N LEU A 740 -12.26 -0.26 53.66
CA LEU A 740 -11.97 1.10 53.16
C LEU A 740 -13.07 2.11 53.46
N LEU A 741 -14.06 1.76 54.31
CA LEU A 741 -15.18 2.62 54.62
C LEU A 741 -14.70 3.96 55.25
N GLU A 742 -14.99 5.05 54.57
CA GLU A 742 -14.63 6.44 54.98
C GLU A 742 -15.84 7.17 55.53
N LYS A 743 -17.05 6.91 55.02
CA LYS A 743 -18.27 7.58 55.45
C LYS A 743 -19.40 6.60 55.70
N LEU A 744 -20.04 6.72 56.82
CA LEU A 744 -21.18 5.91 57.18
C LEU A 744 -22.32 6.77 57.75
N LYS A 745 -23.50 6.62 57.17
CA LYS A 745 -24.77 7.19 57.71
C LYS A 745 -25.71 6.08 58.14
N VAL A 746 -26.18 6.21 59.32
CA VAL A 746 -27.11 5.28 59.97
C VAL A 746 -28.26 6.08 60.58
N ASN A 747 -29.38 6.17 59.84
CA ASN A 747 -30.50 7.01 60.25
C ASN A 747 -31.71 6.13 60.66
N ALA A 748 -32.32 6.52 61.78
CA ALA A 748 -33.58 5.91 62.27
C ALA A 748 -33.58 4.37 62.28
N SER A 749 -32.39 3.77 62.55
CA SER A 749 -32.17 2.32 62.46
C SER A 749 -32.43 1.65 63.85
N ALA A 750 -32.52 0.35 63.86
CA ALA A 750 -32.53 -0.47 65.09
C ALA A 750 -31.11 -0.88 65.55
N VAL A 751 -30.06 -0.27 64.98
CA VAL A 751 -28.67 -0.53 65.35
C VAL A 751 -28.38 -0.04 66.77
N ALA A 752 -27.93 -0.96 67.64
CA ALA A 752 -27.49 -0.63 69.03
C ALA A 752 -26.00 -0.91 69.23
N ASP A 753 -25.39 -1.82 68.47
CA ASP A 753 -23.98 -2.22 68.60
C ASP A 753 -23.10 -1.64 67.51
N LEU A 754 -22.09 -0.89 67.89
CA LEU A 754 -21.09 -0.32 67.01
C LEU A 754 -19.79 -1.14 66.93
N SER A 755 -19.70 -2.28 67.56
CA SER A 755 -18.49 -3.12 67.58
C SER A 755 -17.95 -3.45 66.22
N PRO A 756 -18.80 -3.67 65.16
CA PRO A 756 -18.30 -3.87 63.77
C PRO A 756 -17.52 -2.69 63.17
N LEU A 757 -17.57 -1.53 63.78
CA LEU A 757 -16.83 -0.36 63.32
C LEU A 757 -15.44 -0.23 63.91
N SER A 758 -15.09 -1.00 64.95
CA SER A 758 -13.86 -0.83 65.74
C SER A 758 -12.58 -0.99 64.89
N ASP A 759 -12.61 -1.66 63.79
CA ASP A 759 -11.48 -1.89 62.86
C ASP A 759 -11.46 -0.92 61.63
N LYS A 760 -12.49 -0.06 61.50
CA LYS A 760 -12.63 0.87 60.33
C LYS A 760 -11.73 2.09 60.45
N LYS A 761 -10.41 1.89 60.41
CA LYS A 761 -9.38 2.90 60.63
C LYS A 761 -9.45 4.09 59.67
N TRP A 762 -10.08 3.94 58.50
CA TRP A 762 -10.24 4.96 57.48
C TRP A 762 -11.52 5.81 57.63
N LEU A 763 -12.40 5.45 58.65
CA LEU A 763 -13.67 6.17 58.81
C LEU A 763 -13.39 7.62 59.26
N LYS A 764 -13.83 8.57 58.46
CA LYS A 764 -13.71 10.02 58.65
C LYS A 764 -15.03 10.64 59.08
N GLN A 765 -16.13 10.13 58.56
CA GLN A 765 -17.46 10.66 58.86
C GLN A 765 -18.40 9.53 59.31
N LEU A 766 -18.99 9.74 60.50
CA LEU A 766 -19.98 8.84 61.04
C LEU A 766 -21.22 9.64 61.48
N GLU A 767 -22.36 9.30 60.93
CA GLU A 767 -23.64 9.83 61.30
C GLU A 767 -24.53 8.69 61.80
N ILE A 768 -24.93 8.76 63.07
CA ILE A 768 -25.84 7.77 63.68
C ILE A 768 -26.97 8.56 64.35
N THR A 769 -28.04 8.76 63.67
CA THR A 769 -29.16 9.56 64.20
C THR A 769 -30.40 8.73 64.48
N GLY A 770 -31.07 9.02 65.60
CA GLY A 770 -32.33 8.34 65.96
C GLY A 770 -32.20 6.84 66.18
N SER A 771 -31.03 6.33 66.44
CA SER A 771 -30.72 4.88 66.64
C SER A 771 -30.53 4.58 68.14
N PRO A 772 -30.82 3.36 68.67
CA PRO A 772 -30.74 3.01 70.08
C PRO A 772 -29.30 2.78 70.59
N VAL A 773 -28.30 3.43 70.01
CA VAL A 773 -26.90 3.33 70.39
C VAL A 773 -26.66 3.97 71.76
N VAL A 774 -26.10 3.25 72.74
CA VAL A 774 -25.77 3.72 74.11
C VAL A 774 -24.25 3.78 74.34
N ASN A 775 -23.42 3.07 73.57
CA ASN A 775 -22.00 2.88 73.84
C ASN A 775 -21.13 3.29 72.65
N LEU A 776 -20.26 4.25 72.84
CA LEU A 776 -19.31 4.75 71.86
C LEU A 776 -17.91 4.08 71.95
N LYS A 777 -17.68 3.14 72.89
CA LYS A 777 -16.35 2.53 73.10
C LYS A 777 -15.73 1.96 71.79
N PRO A 778 -16.50 1.34 70.89
CA PRO A 778 -15.94 0.86 69.60
C PRO A 778 -15.31 1.93 68.74
N LEU A 779 -15.69 3.23 68.92
CA LEU A 779 -15.16 4.34 68.15
C LEU A 779 -13.80 4.87 68.60
N SER A 780 -13.34 4.49 69.81
CA SER A 780 -12.13 5.01 70.47
C SER A 780 -10.84 4.79 69.67
N SER A 781 -10.83 3.82 68.75
CA SER A 781 -9.72 3.45 67.85
C SER A 781 -9.70 4.25 66.52
N LEU A 782 -10.79 4.96 66.18
CA LEU A 782 -11.02 5.58 64.88
C LEU A 782 -10.37 6.98 64.82
N LYS A 783 -9.02 7.01 64.81
CA LYS A 783 -8.24 8.24 64.92
C LYS A 783 -8.38 9.21 63.70
N GLN A 784 -8.95 8.73 62.61
CA GLN A 784 -9.19 9.55 61.41
C GLN A 784 -10.59 10.17 61.42
N LEU A 785 -11.40 9.96 62.44
CA LEU A 785 -12.76 10.49 62.49
C LEU A 785 -12.74 12.01 62.63
N GLU A 786 -13.33 12.69 61.71
CA GLU A 786 -13.43 14.16 61.60
C GLU A 786 -14.83 14.66 61.93
N VAL A 787 -15.86 13.93 61.53
CA VAL A 787 -17.26 14.30 61.74
C VAL A 787 -17.99 13.15 62.44
N LEU A 788 -18.59 13.49 63.57
CA LEU A 788 -19.44 12.56 64.31
C LEU A 788 -20.81 13.21 64.57
N ASN A 789 -21.85 12.59 64.05
CA ASN A 789 -23.22 12.95 64.37
C ASN A 789 -23.90 11.81 65.09
N ILE A 790 -24.27 12.02 66.36
CA ILE A 790 -24.97 11.09 67.24
C ILE A 790 -26.30 11.67 67.73
N GLU A 791 -26.91 12.56 66.97
CA GLU A 791 -28.11 13.27 67.30
C GLU A 791 -29.27 12.27 67.54
N SER A 792 -30.05 12.60 68.56
CA SER A 792 -31.24 11.85 68.96
C SER A 792 -30.97 10.38 69.34
N THR A 793 -29.79 10.10 69.89
CA THR A 793 -29.42 8.79 70.44
C THR A 793 -29.43 8.80 71.97
N PRO A 794 -29.61 7.67 72.65
CA PRO A 794 -29.62 7.58 74.14
C PRO A 794 -28.21 7.64 74.78
N ILE A 795 -27.20 8.13 74.08
CA ILE A 795 -25.80 8.22 74.53
C ILE A 795 -25.71 9.19 75.72
N SER A 796 -25.02 8.78 76.78
CA SER A 796 -24.82 9.58 78.02
C SER A 796 -23.33 9.82 78.35
N ASP A 797 -22.42 9.04 77.76
CA ASP A 797 -20.98 9.11 78.03
C ASP A 797 -20.20 9.36 76.71
N LEU A 798 -19.40 10.47 76.70
CA LEU A 798 -18.53 10.85 75.61
C LEU A 798 -17.06 10.43 75.86
N SER A 799 -16.71 9.79 77.01
CA SER A 799 -15.35 9.37 77.33
C SER A 799 -14.62 8.59 76.21
N PRO A 800 -15.31 7.76 75.38
CA PRO A 800 -14.63 7.10 74.25
C PRO A 800 -14.10 8.03 73.14
N LEU A 801 -14.55 9.30 73.14
CA LEU A 801 -14.11 10.29 72.15
C LEU A 801 -12.82 11.04 72.51
N GLU A 802 -12.34 10.92 73.77
CA GLU A 802 -11.23 11.69 74.34
C GLU A 802 -9.93 11.61 73.51
N GLY A 803 -9.70 10.53 72.83
CA GLY A 803 -8.52 10.31 71.96
C GLY A 803 -8.73 10.60 70.48
N LEU A 804 -9.85 11.14 70.06
CA LEU A 804 -10.17 11.42 68.64
C LEU A 804 -9.76 12.83 68.24
N THR A 805 -8.47 13.11 68.25
CA THR A 805 -7.89 14.45 68.10
C THR A 805 -8.14 15.12 66.75
N ASN A 806 -8.53 14.33 65.72
CA ASN A 806 -8.87 14.88 64.39
C ASN A 806 -10.36 15.30 64.29
N LEU A 807 -11.17 15.13 65.35
CA LEU A 807 -12.60 15.45 65.34
C LEU A 807 -12.80 16.97 65.21
N LYS A 808 -13.49 17.38 64.15
CA LYS A 808 -13.79 18.76 63.79
C LYS A 808 -15.25 19.12 64.04
N VAL A 809 -16.18 18.21 63.83
CA VAL A 809 -17.62 18.38 63.99
C VAL A 809 -18.20 17.32 64.88
N LEU A 810 -18.86 17.74 65.97
CA LEU A 810 -19.65 16.88 66.86
C LEU A 810 -21.08 17.40 66.96
N ASN A 811 -22.03 16.57 66.50
CA ASN A 811 -23.45 16.76 66.84
C ASN A 811 -23.95 15.71 67.82
N ALA A 812 -24.18 16.12 69.01
CA ALA A 812 -24.72 15.33 70.15
C ALA A 812 -26.05 15.91 70.68
N GLY A 813 -26.75 16.63 69.78
CA GLY A 813 -28.08 17.16 70.11
C GLY A 813 -29.08 16.08 70.44
N GLY A 814 -29.98 16.32 71.36
CA GLY A 814 -31.02 15.35 71.77
C GLY A 814 -30.52 14.12 72.48
N THR A 815 -29.26 14.07 72.91
CA THR A 815 -28.65 12.92 73.67
C THR A 815 -28.80 13.11 75.18
N GLN A 816 -28.40 12.07 75.95
CA GLN A 816 -28.50 12.11 77.44
C GLN A 816 -27.22 12.60 78.13
N ILE A 817 -26.32 13.21 77.38
CA ILE A 817 -25.01 13.68 77.94
C ILE A 817 -25.23 14.78 78.99
N LYS A 818 -24.32 14.74 79.97
CA LYS A 818 -24.33 15.69 81.15
C LYS A 818 -23.01 16.48 81.19
N SER A 819 -21.92 15.99 80.66
CA SER A 819 -20.58 16.54 80.77
C SER A 819 -19.92 16.61 79.37
N LEU A 820 -19.17 17.64 79.13
CA LEU A 820 -18.33 17.85 77.90
C LEU A 820 -16.83 17.62 78.23
N LYS A 821 -16.47 17.17 79.48
CA LYS A 821 -15.10 16.95 79.91
C LYS A 821 -14.28 16.09 78.91
N PRO A 822 -14.79 15.02 78.28
CA PRO A 822 -14.03 14.23 77.27
C PRO A 822 -13.63 14.99 76.04
N LEU A 823 -14.13 16.22 75.84
CA LEU A 823 -13.81 17.06 74.63
C LEU A 823 -12.68 18.03 74.84
N ASP A 824 -12.17 18.16 76.08
CA ASP A 824 -11.23 19.22 76.48
C ASP A 824 -9.88 19.20 75.76
N ASN A 825 -9.47 18.08 75.15
CA ASN A 825 -8.22 17.95 74.36
C ASN A 825 -8.47 17.81 72.84
N LEU A 826 -9.69 18.02 72.36
CA LEU A 826 -10.02 17.95 70.91
C LEU A 826 -9.83 19.29 70.23
N TYR A 827 -8.56 19.72 70.12
CA TYR A 827 -8.18 21.06 69.70
C TYR A 827 -8.59 21.44 68.26
N GLN A 828 -8.91 20.42 67.43
CA GLN A 828 -9.39 20.64 66.05
C GLN A 828 -10.92 20.82 65.96
N LEU A 829 -11.63 20.75 67.11
CA LEU A 829 -13.09 20.80 67.13
C LEU A 829 -13.58 22.21 66.75
N GLU A 830 -14.29 22.32 65.66
CA GLU A 830 -14.80 23.60 65.06
C GLU A 830 -16.28 23.80 65.40
N GLU A 831 -17.06 22.71 65.34
CA GLU A 831 -18.50 22.76 65.50
C GLU A 831 -18.99 21.79 66.58
N VAL A 832 -19.74 22.24 67.53
CA VAL A 832 -20.34 21.47 68.59
C VAL A 832 -21.85 21.77 68.68
N SER A 833 -22.66 20.71 68.53
CA SER A 833 -24.12 20.81 68.75
C SER A 833 -24.49 19.91 69.90
N ILE A 834 -25.08 20.52 70.96
CA ILE A 834 -25.50 19.87 72.23
C ILE A 834 -26.91 20.30 72.67
N PHE A 835 -27.69 20.79 71.73
CA PHE A 835 -29.02 21.24 72.01
C PHE A 835 -29.91 20.04 72.54
N ASN A 836 -30.95 20.37 73.31
CA ASN A 836 -31.80 19.34 73.95
C ASN A 836 -31.04 18.34 74.83
N THR A 837 -29.97 18.77 75.52
CA THR A 837 -29.19 17.88 76.42
C THR A 837 -29.24 18.31 77.86
N ARG A 838 -28.63 17.50 78.76
CA ARG A 838 -28.55 17.80 80.15
C ARG A 838 -27.24 18.45 80.62
N VAL A 839 -26.45 18.96 79.65
CA VAL A 839 -25.17 19.67 79.92
C VAL A 839 -25.36 20.92 80.73
N ARG A 840 -24.46 21.16 81.68
CA ARG A 840 -24.55 22.25 82.64
C ARG A 840 -23.35 23.24 82.54
N LYS A 841 -22.18 22.80 82.06
CA LYS A 841 -20.95 23.52 82.01
C LYS A 841 -20.32 23.48 80.60
N LEU A 842 -19.82 24.63 80.17
CA LEU A 842 -19.05 24.80 78.91
C LEU A 842 -17.53 24.72 79.11
N SER A 843 -17.04 24.80 80.37
CA SER A 843 -15.60 24.89 80.65
C SER A 843 -14.72 23.88 79.91
N PRO A 844 -15.16 22.66 79.54
CA PRO A 844 -14.31 21.77 78.72
C PRO A 844 -14.09 22.22 77.30
N ILE A 845 -15.00 23.02 76.70
CA ILE A 845 -14.93 23.44 75.29
C ILE A 845 -14.63 24.92 75.09
N ASP A 846 -14.65 25.72 76.18
CA ASP A 846 -14.35 27.16 76.14
C ASP A 846 -12.87 27.43 75.82
N GLN A 847 -11.98 26.49 76.01
CA GLN A 847 -10.53 26.59 75.76
C GLN A 847 -10.18 26.10 74.32
N LEU A 848 -11.08 25.42 73.55
CA LEU A 848 -10.76 24.84 72.22
C LEU A 848 -10.50 25.90 71.18
N PRO A 849 -9.27 25.98 70.64
CA PRO A 849 -8.85 27.08 69.79
C PRO A 849 -9.59 27.16 68.43
N ALA A 850 -10.01 26.06 67.87
CA ALA A 850 -10.61 25.97 66.56
C ALA A 850 -12.13 26.24 66.54
N MET A 851 -12.79 26.36 67.69
CA MET A 851 -14.24 26.51 67.87
C MET A 851 -14.81 27.69 67.03
N LYS A 852 -15.80 27.38 66.16
CA LYS A 852 -16.50 28.35 65.29
C LYS A 852 -18.00 28.40 65.55
N HIS A 853 -18.62 27.26 65.81
CA HIS A 853 -20.07 27.15 65.98
C HIS A 853 -20.45 26.33 67.19
N LEU A 854 -21.34 26.82 68.04
CA LEU A 854 -21.91 26.15 69.18
C LEU A 854 -23.46 26.23 69.14
N LYS A 855 -24.13 25.09 69.08
CA LYS A 855 -25.58 25.02 69.23
C LYS A 855 -25.93 24.38 70.56
N CYS A 856 -26.43 25.15 71.55
CA CYS A 856 -26.66 24.71 72.89
C CYS A 856 -28.01 25.18 73.48
N TYR A 857 -28.99 25.47 72.68
CA TYR A 857 -30.34 25.78 73.16
C TYR A 857 -31.00 24.57 73.84
N ASN A 858 -31.96 24.86 74.72
CA ASN A 858 -32.64 23.87 75.52
C ASN A 858 -31.69 22.91 76.27
N THR A 859 -30.66 23.50 76.88
CA THR A 859 -29.70 22.83 77.82
C THR A 859 -29.86 23.33 79.22
N ARG A 860 -29.03 22.83 80.14
CA ARG A 860 -28.96 23.33 81.54
C ARG A 860 -27.79 24.32 81.76
N ILE A 861 -27.22 24.86 80.75
CA ILE A 861 -26.18 25.87 80.74
C ILE A 861 -26.80 27.20 81.11
N ARG A 862 -26.11 27.95 81.98
CA ARG A 862 -26.61 29.25 82.45
C ARG A 862 -26.27 30.32 81.41
N ALA A 863 -27.17 31.31 81.24
CA ALA A 863 -26.92 32.40 80.30
C ALA A 863 -25.62 33.18 80.61
N LYS A 864 -25.21 33.34 81.87
CA LYS A 864 -23.96 33.93 82.24
C LYS A 864 -22.72 33.18 81.69
N ASP A 865 -22.77 31.85 81.60
CA ASP A 865 -21.67 31.05 81.07
C ASP A 865 -21.55 31.21 79.59
N ILE A 866 -22.66 31.41 78.81
CA ILE A 866 -22.70 31.76 77.41
C ILE A 866 -22.12 33.12 77.12
N GLU A 867 -22.50 34.15 77.97
CA GLU A 867 -21.95 35.46 77.87
C GLU A 867 -20.44 35.53 78.15
N ALA A 868 -19.94 34.75 79.10
CA ALA A 868 -18.50 34.58 79.37
C ALA A 868 -17.79 33.98 78.15
N LEU A 869 -18.35 32.93 77.54
CA LEU A 869 -17.81 32.34 76.28
C LEU A 869 -17.79 33.34 75.16
N LYS A 870 -18.86 34.12 74.88
CA LYS A 870 -18.94 35.12 73.81
C LYS A 870 -17.94 36.26 74.04
N ARG A 871 -17.62 36.62 75.28
CA ARG A 871 -16.54 37.63 75.63
C ARG A 871 -15.17 37.04 75.33
N GLN A 872 -14.93 35.80 75.72
CA GLN A 872 -13.63 35.14 75.54
C GLN A 872 -13.38 34.78 74.02
N LYS A 873 -14.42 34.41 73.30
CA LYS A 873 -14.33 34.02 71.90
C LYS A 873 -15.43 34.71 71.03
N PRO A 874 -15.23 36.00 70.71
CA PRO A 874 -16.25 36.84 70.05
C PRO A 874 -16.61 36.29 68.62
N ASN A 875 -15.74 35.50 67.98
CA ASN A 875 -15.92 34.98 66.64
C ASN A 875 -16.71 33.66 66.65
N VAL A 876 -17.03 33.14 67.83
CA VAL A 876 -17.82 31.87 67.93
C VAL A 876 -19.31 32.19 67.79
N ASN A 877 -19.96 31.62 66.78
CA ASN A 877 -21.41 31.73 66.62
C ASN A 877 -22.13 30.81 67.58
N VAL A 878 -22.81 31.42 68.54
CA VAL A 878 -23.53 30.61 69.57
C VAL A 878 -25.04 30.74 69.41
N LEU A 879 -25.66 29.60 69.14
CA LEU A 879 -27.14 29.47 69.18
C LEU A 879 -27.58 28.93 70.53
N PHE A 880 -28.18 29.81 71.27
CA PHE A 880 -28.66 29.59 72.65
C PHE A 880 -29.95 30.37 72.87
N TYR A 881 -31.02 29.70 73.30
CA TYR A 881 -32.28 30.32 73.72
C TYR A 881 -33.06 29.42 74.69
#